data_6e2460192afc35e72ded3ba76b9d0162
#
_entry.id   6e2460192afc35e72ded3ba76b9d0162
#
_cell.length_a   1.000
_cell.length_b   1.000
_cell.length_c   1.000
_cell.angle_alpha   90.00
_cell.angle_beta   90.00
_cell.angle_gamma   90.00
#
_symmetry.space_group_name_H-M   'P 1'
#
loop_
_entity.id
_entity.type
_entity.pdbx_description
1 polymer ?
#
loop_
_entity_poly.entity_id
_entity_poly.type
_entity_poly.pdbx_seq_one_letter_code
_entity_poly.pdbx_strand_id
1 'polypeptide(L)'
;MRYASVRPRFEPFLLAVERPGRYLGLERNVVRKNLGAMDVTVCLGFPDAYEIGMSHTGTKILYEIVNRRATWACERTYAPWTDFEAVLRREKVPLFSVESFAPAGDFDVFGLSLQSEMNYTNVPNMLDLAGIPVLAAERGDADPIVIGGGPCTANPEPLSDFFDVFLIGDAEEALPVFLEAVARTKDLPRRERLLAFLACPGIYVPSLYDVTYDGDRILSYAPNAAGVPEEVKRVWVEKLSADVYPAKPMVPSVDIVQDRLGLEIMRGCTQGCRFCQAGYWYRPVRELDPADVAKATKAFIDEAGWSEVGLLSLSSADYSQIEPLVACLAPELAKTKVSISLPSLRAEAFSVALADAVSEVRKSGFTFAPETGSDRLRRVINKTFTNADMVQAADIAFGRGWDMIKVYTMIGLPTETDPDLDELVTLVKDILAQGRKHGVRPQVNVSVGCFIPKSFTPFQWFGFDGVENLTRKLAYLKDRFRSVKGAKMTWHEPKEAEIEAMLSLGDRRMGRAVLEVWKRGGRFDAWSEHFSWERWNGALEAAGVPKTRHLRDKDLKETLPWDVIDASIRKPFLVVEWKKALKEMHTDDCKWGHCYACGVPGNGEDIVLANPLPGEFSFASEGSGAQSAPPGDSDFLEGKRGLSFPLPSSYTEKAKGAAYRTKATPDLLPLRQRRSPASGVAALVPLTARTYRLSFVKLGDARYLSHRNTMDVLERALRASGAPVRYTEGYNPHLRLSMGPALPLGHESRHELFDVDVLDSLTEAHVSAVNDRLPPGLRITSSIELPKGAKSLGRAATEAVYSFTLPNGETREERLSLMGATATTPKKFLEKEYGVPPEGQHAVRVTRLETVLGA
;
A
#
# COMPACT_ATOMS: atom_id res chain seq x y z
N MET A 1 -30.01 18.43 3.95
CA MET A 1 -29.34 19.02 2.76
C MET A 1 -28.27 18.01 2.38
N ARG A 2 -28.35 17.46 1.17
CA ARG A 2 -27.37 16.50 0.65
C ARG A 2 -25.96 17.10 0.68
N TYR A 3 -24.95 16.34 1.04
CA TYR A 3 -23.54 16.76 1.21
C TYR A 3 -23.28 17.81 2.30
N ALA A 4 -24.18 18.00 3.26
CA ALA A 4 -23.91 18.91 4.36
C ALA A 4 -22.80 18.36 5.26
N SER A 5 -21.75 19.18 5.53
CA SER A 5 -20.64 18.78 6.36
C SER A 5 -21.08 18.39 7.77
N VAL A 6 -20.69 17.21 8.22
CA VAL A 6 -20.95 16.74 9.59
C VAL A 6 -19.87 17.14 10.58
N ARG A 7 -18.83 17.84 10.12
CA ARG A 7 -17.68 18.24 10.94
C ARG A 7 -18.04 18.90 12.29
N PRO A 8 -18.97 19.88 12.37
CA PRO A 8 -19.31 20.54 13.64
C PRO A 8 -19.82 19.57 14.72
N ARG A 9 -20.32 18.39 14.33
CA ARG A 9 -20.90 17.40 15.23
C ARG A 9 -19.85 16.51 15.90
N PHE A 10 -18.71 16.27 15.28
CA PHE A 10 -17.65 15.41 15.82
C PHE A 10 -16.38 16.17 16.24
N GLU A 11 -16.10 17.36 15.68
CA GLU A 11 -14.91 18.15 15.98
C GLU A 11 -14.66 18.38 17.48
N PRO A 12 -15.68 18.65 18.33
CA PRO A 12 -15.48 18.82 19.76
C PRO A 12 -14.86 17.60 20.47
N PHE A 13 -14.98 16.40 19.88
CA PHE A 13 -14.53 15.14 20.47
C PHE A 13 -13.18 14.64 19.93
N LEU A 14 -12.57 15.34 18.98
CA LEU A 14 -11.33 14.91 18.34
C LEU A 14 -10.14 14.75 19.30
N LEU A 15 -10.10 15.53 20.36
CA LEU A 15 -9.02 15.41 21.36
C LEU A 15 -9.19 14.21 22.31
N ALA A 16 -10.34 13.57 22.30
CA ALA A 16 -10.58 12.31 23.01
C ALA A 16 -10.18 11.08 22.17
N VAL A 17 -9.76 11.28 20.91
CA VAL A 17 -9.36 10.24 19.96
C VAL A 17 -7.84 10.18 19.88
N GLU A 18 -7.27 8.99 19.82
CA GLU A 18 -5.83 8.76 19.85
C GLU A 18 -5.08 9.48 18.72
N ARG A 19 -5.61 9.44 17.50
CA ARG A 19 -5.00 10.03 16.30
C ARG A 19 -6.01 10.85 15.48
N PRO A 20 -6.39 12.05 15.96
CA PRO A 20 -7.44 12.85 15.30
C PRO A 20 -7.11 13.27 13.87
N GLY A 21 -5.82 13.40 13.53
CA GLY A 21 -5.38 13.76 12.18
C GLY A 21 -5.81 12.78 11.08
N ARG A 22 -6.18 11.54 11.41
CA ARG A 22 -6.73 10.55 10.47
C ARG A 22 -8.02 11.00 9.77
N TYR A 23 -8.78 11.89 10.43
CA TYR A 23 -10.17 12.19 10.07
C TYR A 23 -10.37 13.63 9.57
N LEU A 24 -9.30 14.35 9.26
CA LEU A 24 -9.34 15.79 8.98
C LEU A 24 -8.94 16.18 7.55
N GLY A 25 -8.56 15.19 6.70
CA GLY A 25 -8.18 15.47 5.32
C GLY A 25 -7.04 16.49 5.21
N LEU A 26 -5.99 16.29 6.04
CA LEU A 26 -4.82 17.18 6.12
C LEU A 26 -3.77 16.93 5.03
N GLU A 27 -4.09 16.11 4.05
CA GLU A 27 -3.20 15.83 2.94
C GLU A 27 -3.08 17.05 2.02
N ARG A 28 -1.89 17.25 1.49
CA ARG A 28 -1.66 18.21 0.43
C ARG A 28 -2.07 17.64 -0.93
N ASN A 29 -2.44 18.50 -1.86
CA ASN A 29 -2.85 18.15 -3.21
C ASN A 29 -4.16 17.34 -3.30
N VAL A 30 -5.05 17.48 -2.33
CA VAL A 30 -6.40 16.93 -2.43
C VAL A 30 -7.29 17.80 -3.33
N VAL A 31 -8.18 17.16 -4.07
CA VAL A 31 -9.16 17.83 -4.93
C VAL A 31 -10.44 18.06 -4.13
N ARG A 32 -10.93 19.29 -4.11
CA ARG A 32 -12.23 19.66 -3.52
C ARG A 32 -13.10 20.31 -4.57
N LYS A 33 -14.27 19.73 -4.80
CA LYS A 33 -15.27 20.20 -5.77
C LYS A 33 -16.60 20.49 -5.09
N ASN A 34 -17.44 21.27 -5.72
CA ASN A 34 -18.84 21.46 -5.25
C ASN A 34 -19.65 20.20 -5.60
N LEU A 35 -19.81 19.29 -4.66
CA LEU A 35 -20.50 18.01 -4.86
C LEU A 35 -21.91 18.18 -5.43
N GLY A 36 -22.63 19.24 -5.02
CA GLY A 36 -23.99 19.53 -5.49
C GLY A 36 -24.09 19.96 -6.97
N ALA A 37 -22.96 20.26 -7.62
CA ALA A 37 -22.88 20.63 -9.03
C ALA A 37 -22.31 19.51 -9.93
N MET A 38 -22.06 18.35 -9.39
CA MET A 38 -21.43 17.23 -10.10
C MET A 38 -22.47 16.29 -10.72
N ASP A 39 -22.15 15.78 -11.90
CA ASP A 39 -22.97 14.74 -12.56
C ASP A 39 -22.86 13.41 -11.82
N VAL A 40 -21.68 13.09 -11.31
CA VAL A 40 -21.42 11.87 -10.50
C VAL A 40 -20.53 12.20 -9.32
N THR A 41 -20.91 11.66 -8.16
CA THR A 41 -20.14 11.74 -6.92
C THR A 41 -19.79 10.35 -6.42
N VAL A 42 -18.53 10.13 -6.08
CA VAL A 42 -18.00 8.87 -5.59
C VAL A 42 -17.38 9.09 -4.21
N CYS A 43 -17.80 8.32 -3.22
CA CYS A 43 -17.06 8.17 -1.97
C CYS A 43 -16.25 6.87 -2.02
N LEU A 44 -14.93 6.98 -2.17
CA LEU A 44 -14.04 5.84 -2.28
C LEU A 44 -13.53 5.45 -0.88
N GLY A 45 -14.04 4.33 -0.38
CA GLY A 45 -13.74 3.79 0.94
C GLY A 45 -12.64 2.74 0.92
N PHE A 46 -11.83 2.72 1.95
CA PHE A 46 -10.89 1.65 2.22
C PHE A 46 -11.27 0.99 3.55
N PRO A 47 -11.59 -0.33 3.58
CA PRO A 47 -12.11 -1.00 4.76
C PRO A 47 -11.00 -1.38 5.76
N ASP A 48 -10.11 -0.44 6.05
CA ASP A 48 -9.08 -0.52 7.09
C ASP A 48 -8.75 0.90 7.59
N ALA A 49 -7.86 0.99 8.59
CA ALA A 49 -7.42 2.26 9.16
C ALA A 49 -6.79 3.18 8.09
N TYR A 50 -6.81 4.48 8.36
CA TYR A 50 -6.25 5.51 7.49
C TYR A 50 -4.83 5.21 7.03
N GLU A 51 -3.95 4.74 7.93
CA GLU A 51 -2.54 4.49 7.63
C GLU A 51 -2.34 3.42 6.55
N ILE A 52 -3.24 2.42 6.50
CA ILE A 52 -3.23 1.38 5.48
C ILE A 52 -3.83 1.92 4.19
N GLY A 53 -5.03 2.50 4.27
CA GLY A 53 -5.76 2.99 3.08
C GLY A 53 -5.03 4.12 2.36
N MET A 54 -4.43 5.06 3.09
CA MET A 54 -3.64 6.15 2.50
C MET A 54 -2.29 5.68 1.94
N SER A 55 -1.82 4.48 2.32
CA SER A 55 -0.64 3.85 1.72
C SER A 55 -0.95 3.19 0.37
N HIS A 56 -2.23 2.92 0.06
CA HIS A 56 -2.63 2.15 -1.11
C HIS A 56 -2.57 2.99 -2.40
N THR A 57 -1.71 2.59 -3.35
CA THR A 57 -1.48 3.31 -4.61
C THR A 57 -2.70 3.27 -5.53
N GLY A 58 -3.38 2.13 -5.65
CA GLY A 58 -4.56 1.97 -6.51
C GLY A 58 -5.69 2.94 -6.17
N THR A 59 -5.97 3.16 -4.88
CA THR A 59 -6.98 4.15 -4.45
C THR A 59 -6.63 5.58 -4.90
N LYS A 60 -5.33 5.94 -4.85
CA LYS A 60 -4.87 7.27 -5.32
C LYS A 60 -5.01 7.44 -6.84
N ILE A 61 -4.75 6.37 -7.60
CA ILE A 61 -4.95 6.35 -9.06
C ILE A 61 -6.42 6.52 -9.40
N LEU A 62 -7.32 5.74 -8.79
CA LEU A 62 -8.76 5.83 -9.05
C LEU A 62 -9.34 7.19 -8.62
N TYR A 63 -8.90 7.73 -7.49
CA TYR A 63 -9.24 9.08 -7.06
C TYR A 63 -8.87 10.14 -8.10
N GLU A 64 -7.67 10.03 -8.68
CA GLU A 64 -7.20 10.94 -9.72
C GLU A 64 -8.02 10.80 -11.01
N ILE A 65 -8.23 9.55 -11.50
CA ILE A 65 -8.97 9.27 -12.72
C ILE A 65 -10.38 9.89 -12.68
N VAL A 66 -11.08 9.72 -11.55
CA VAL A 66 -12.42 10.28 -11.38
C VAL A 66 -12.37 11.81 -11.30
N ASN A 67 -11.41 12.37 -10.56
CA ASN A 67 -11.32 13.81 -10.35
C ASN A 67 -10.79 14.58 -11.56
N ARG A 68 -10.17 13.94 -12.57
CA ARG A 68 -9.79 14.58 -13.83
C ARG A 68 -11.01 15.04 -14.63
N ARG A 69 -12.14 14.35 -14.50
CA ARG A 69 -13.40 14.79 -15.13
C ARG A 69 -13.94 16.02 -14.44
N ALA A 70 -14.21 17.09 -15.17
CA ALA A 70 -14.68 18.35 -14.61
C ALA A 70 -16.01 18.22 -13.87
N THR A 71 -16.89 17.34 -14.35
CA THR A 71 -18.25 17.14 -13.83
C THR A 71 -18.37 15.98 -12.84
N TRP A 72 -17.29 15.31 -12.47
CA TRP A 72 -17.28 14.24 -11.49
C TRP A 72 -16.49 14.65 -10.25
N ALA A 73 -16.84 14.07 -9.11
CA ALA A 73 -16.07 14.24 -7.89
C ALA A 73 -15.83 12.88 -7.20
N CYS A 74 -14.63 12.68 -6.74
CA CYS A 74 -14.26 11.57 -5.87
C CYS A 74 -13.71 12.12 -4.56
N GLU A 75 -14.24 11.65 -3.43
CA GLU A 75 -13.73 11.90 -2.10
C GLU A 75 -13.45 10.55 -1.41
N ARG A 76 -12.69 10.56 -0.31
CA ARG A 76 -12.20 9.33 0.33
C ARG A 76 -12.78 9.17 1.72
N THR A 77 -12.89 7.90 2.16
CA THR A 77 -13.20 7.55 3.53
C THR A 77 -12.45 6.29 3.95
N TYR A 78 -12.27 6.09 5.25
CA TYR A 78 -11.56 4.95 5.82
C TYR A 78 -12.39 4.36 6.96
N ALA A 79 -12.16 3.08 7.31
CA ALA A 79 -12.77 2.51 8.50
C ALA A 79 -12.30 3.30 9.73
N PRO A 80 -13.21 3.90 10.52
CA PRO A 80 -12.84 4.64 11.71
C PRO A 80 -12.32 3.68 12.77
N TRP A 81 -11.20 4.03 13.41
CA TRP A 81 -10.69 3.23 14.53
C TRP A 81 -11.70 3.18 15.67
N THR A 82 -11.59 2.19 16.53
CA THR A 82 -12.62 1.85 17.51
C THR A 82 -13.00 2.98 18.46
N ASP A 83 -12.04 3.85 18.83
CA ASP A 83 -12.26 5.02 19.67
C ASP A 83 -13.10 6.09 18.95
N PHE A 84 -12.78 6.38 17.68
CA PHE A 84 -13.55 7.34 16.89
C PHE A 84 -14.90 6.78 16.46
N GLU A 85 -14.98 5.47 16.15
CA GLU A 85 -16.26 4.82 15.92
C GLU A 85 -17.21 4.99 17.10
N ALA A 86 -16.70 4.81 18.33
CA ALA A 86 -17.49 5.02 19.53
C ALA A 86 -18.05 6.47 19.62
N VAL A 87 -17.25 7.47 19.21
CA VAL A 87 -17.71 8.86 19.10
C VAL A 87 -18.81 8.99 18.04
N LEU A 88 -18.60 8.48 16.83
CA LEU A 88 -19.57 8.55 15.73
C LEU A 88 -20.92 7.94 16.14
N ARG A 89 -20.92 6.77 16.77
CA ARG A 89 -22.14 6.09 17.24
C ARG A 89 -22.84 6.85 18.35
N ARG A 90 -22.10 7.33 19.35
CA ARG A 90 -22.67 8.10 20.47
C ARG A 90 -23.32 9.39 20.01
N GLU A 91 -22.64 10.14 19.14
CA GLU A 91 -23.11 11.44 18.63
C GLU A 91 -24.02 11.28 17.38
N LYS A 92 -24.29 10.03 16.96
CA LYS A 92 -25.09 9.69 15.78
C LYS A 92 -24.59 10.38 14.50
N VAL A 93 -23.27 10.58 14.39
CA VAL A 93 -22.62 11.15 13.21
C VAL A 93 -22.40 10.03 12.18
N PRO A 94 -22.90 10.16 10.95
CA PRO A 94 -22.64 9.15 9.93
C PRO A 94 -21.15 9.15 9.51
N LEU A 95 -20.66 8.03 9.00
CA LEU A 95 -19.37 7.98 8.31
C LEU A 95 -19.34 9.00 7.16
N PHE A 96 -18.23 9.65 6.98
CA PHE A 96 -18.09 10.81 6.08
C PHE A 96 -16.81 10.75 5.27
N SER A 97 -16.77 11.52 4.20
CA SER A 97 -15.56 11.75 3.40
C SER A 97 -14.60 12.71 4.09
N VAL A 98 -13.29 12.48 3.94
CA VAL A 98 -12.26 13.29 4.62
C VAL A 98 -11.99 14.65 3.93
N GLU A 99 -12.44 14.88 2.69
CA GLU A 99 -12.26 16.14 1.96
C GLU A 99 -13.30 17.21 2.34
N SER A 100 -14.59 16.88 2.27
CA SER A 100 -15.69 17.82 2.53
C SER A 100 -16.42 17.54 3.83
N PHE A 101 -16.18 16.39 4.45
CA PHE A 101 -16.91 15.88 5.61
C PHE A 101 -18.40 15.65 5.31
N ALA A 102 -18.73 15.36 4.05
CA ALA A 102 -20.06 14.98 3.63
C ALA A 102 -20.36 13.53 4.05
N PRO A 103 -21.60 13.20 4.48
CA PRO A 103 -21.98 11.81 4.76
C PRO A 103 -21.68 10.89 3.57
N ALA A 104 -21.04 9.75 3.80
CA ALA A 104 -20.69 8.81 2.73
C ALA A 104 -21.94 8.24 2.03
N GLY A 105 -23.06 8.14 2.73
CA GLY A 105 -24.36 7.74 2.17
C GLY A 105 -25.02 8.77 1.25
N ASP A 106 -24.52 10.02 1.21
CA ASP A 106 -25.05 11.06 0.33
C ASP A 106 -24.49 10.98 -1.11
N PHE A 107 -23.41 10.22 -1.34
CA PHE A 107 -22.79 10.09 -2.66
C PHE A 107 -23.61 9.20 -3.59
N ASP A 108 -23.40 9.30 -4.91
CA ASP A 108 -24.10 8.45 -5.89
C ASP A 108 -23.55 7.03 -5.89
N VAL A 109 -22.23 6.90 -5.58
CA VAL A 109 -21.52 5.64 -5.50
C VAL A 109 -20.70 5.59 -4.21
N PHE A 110 -20.84 4.50 -3.47
CA PHE A 110 -19.97 4.14 -2.35
C PHE A 110 -19.09 2.97 -2.78
N GLY A 111 -17.82 3.24 -3.09
CA GLY A 111 -16.87 2.26 -3.58
C GLY A 111 -15.95 1.75 -2.46
N LEU A 112 -15.74 0.44 -2.37
CA LEU A 112 -14.84 -0.17 -1.39
C LEU A 112 -13.71 -0.95 -2.07
N SER A 113 -12.47 -0.66 -1.67
CA SER A 113 -11.28 -1.33 -2.18
C SER A 113 -10.95 -2.56 -1.32
N LEU A 114 -11.19 -3.75 -1.84
CA LEU A 114 -11.08 -5.03 -1.13
C LEU A 114 -9.68 -5.65 -1.37
N GLN A 115 -8.77 -5.46 -0.41
CA GLN A 115 -7.36 -5.86 -0.54
C GLN A 115 -7.00 -7.11 0.27
N SER A 116 -7.77 -7.43 1.32
CA SER A 116 -7.56 -8.58 2.19
C SER A 116 -8.90 -9.10 2.68
N GLU A 117 -9.04 -10.41 2.73
CA GLU A 117 -10.24 -11.06 3.27
C GLU A 117 -10.46 -10.77 4.75
N MET A 118 -9.37 -10.54 5.51
CA MET A 118 -9.45 -10.22 6.93
C MET A 118 -10.07 -8.84 7.22
N ASN A 119 -10.34 -8.04 6.17
CA ASN A 119 -11.05 -6.76 6.27
C ASN A 119 -12.56 -6.87 6.01
N TYR A 120 -13.09 -8.06 5.75
CA TYR A 120 -14.49 -8.24 5.35
C TYR A 120 -15.49 -7.79 6.40
N THR A 121 -15.18 -7.94 7.70
CA THR A 121 -16.05 -7.46 8.79
C THR A 121 -16.13 -5.93 8.89
N ASN A 122 -15.15 -5.20 8.31
CA ASN A 122 -15.21 -3.76 8.23
C ASN A 122 -16.22 -3.27 7.17
N VAL A 123 -16.58 -4.11 6.19
CA VAL A 123 -17.54 -3.74 5.13
C VAL A 123 -18.94 -3.46 5.72
N PRO A 124 -19.62 -4.39 6.41
CA PRO A 124 -20.91 -4.11 7.03
C PRO A 124 -20.81 -3.00 8.08
N ASN A 125 -19.68 -2.85 8.77
CA ASN A 125 -19.47 -1.78 9.73
C ASN A 125 -19.44 -0.39 9.07
N MET A 126 -18.75 -0.26 7.93
CA MET A 126 -18.69 1.01 7.19
C MET A 126 -20.05 1.36 6.55
N LEU A 127 -20.79 0.37 6.04
CA LEU A 127 -22.12 0.57 5.49
C LEU A 127 -23.10 1.07 6.57
N ASP A 128 -23.12 0.40 7.72
CA ASP A 128 -23.96 0.79 8.85
C ASP A 128 -23.64 2.20 9.35
N LEU A 129 -22.35 2.50 9.55
CA LEU A 129 -21.90 3.84 9.94
C LEU A 129 -22.24 4.92 8.90
N ALA A 130 -22.22 4.58 7.60
CA ALA A 130 -22.60 5.50 6.53
C ALA A 130 -24.11 5.73 6.43
N GLY A 131 -24.92 4.96 7.18
CA GLY A 131 -26.37 4.96 7.08
C GLY A 131 -26.91 4.28 5.82
N ILE A 132 -26.09 3.45 5.18
CA ILE A 132 -26.46 2.65 4.00
C ILE A 132 -26.96 1.28 4.50
N PRO A 133 -28.13 0.79 4.02
CA PRO A 133 -28.58 -0.55 4.38
C PRO A 133 -27.48 -1.60 4.13
N VAL A 134 -27.18 -2.40 5.15
CA VAL A 134 -26.03 -3.32 5.14
C VAL A 134 -26.19 -4.37 4.05
N LEU A 135 -27.38 -4.95 3.92
CA LEU A 135 -27.67 -5.92 2.87
C LEU A 135 -28.12 -5.21 1.58
N ALA A 136 -27.57 -5.62 0.46
CA ALA A 136 -27.90 -5.06 -0.85
C ALA A 136 -29.40 -5.18 -1.20
N ALA A 137 -30.04 -6.29 -0.74
CA ALA A 137 -31.47 -6.54 -0.94
C ALA A 137 -32.39 -5.56 -0.19
N GLU A 138 -31.87 -4.83 0.80
CA GLU A 138 -32.63 -3.85 1.61
C GLU A 138 -32.55 -2.43 1.04
N ARG A 139 -31.70 -2.21 0.00
CA ARG A 139 -31.47 -0.87 -0.59
C ARG A 139 -32.54 -0.48 -1.59
N GLY A 140 -33.02 0.77 -1.48
CA GLY A 140 -33.95 1.39 -2.40
C GLY A 140 -33.27 2.26 -3.46
N ASP A 141 -34.09 2.98 -4.23
CA ASP A 141 -33.65 3.85 -5.35
C ASP A 141 -32.81 5.05 -4.87
N ALA A 142 -33.05 5.53 -3.65
CA ALA A 142 -32.36 6.67 -3.05
C ALA A 142 -30.99 6.32 -2.47
N ASP A 143 -30.70 5.05 -2.21
CA ASP A 143 -29.44 4.63 -1.66
C ASP A 143 -28.33 4.64 -2.72
N PRO A 144 -27.07 4.89 -2.33
CA PRO A 144 -25.95 4.83 -3.28
C PRO A 144 -25.80 3.44 -3.88
N ILE A 145 -25.17 3.37 -5.06
CA ILE A 145 -24.69 2.09 -5.57
C ILE A 145 -23.43 1.71 -4.82
N VAL A 146 -23.44 0.56 -4.17
CA VAL A 146 -22.26 0.02 -3.45
C VAL A 146 -21.47 -0.88 -4.40
N ILE A 147 -20.24 -0.46 -4.71
CA ILE A 147 -19.35 -1.19 -5.60
C ILE A 147 -18.11 -1.69 -4.87
N GLY A 148 -17.74 -2.96 -5.09
CA GLY A 148 -16.49 -3.57 -4.63
C GLY A 148 -15.49 -3.70 -5.75
N GLY A 149 -14.20 -3.43 -5.47
CA GLY A 149 -13.09 -3.64 -6.40
C GLY A 149 -11.83 -4.11 -5.65
N GLY A 150 -10.81 -4.53 -6.40
CA GLY A 150 -9.55 -5.00 -5.83
C GLY A 150 -9.34 -6.52 -5.93
N PRO A 151 -8.21 -7.06 -5.46
CA PRO A 151 -7.83 -8.47 -5.67
C PRO A 151 -8.80 -9.48 -5.04
N CYS A 152 -9.49 -9.14 -3.96
CA CYS A 152 -10.47 -10.04 -3.35
C CYS A 152 -11.70 -10.29 -4.25
N THR A 153 -11.91 -9.48 -5.32
CA THR A 153 -12.96 -9.75 -6.31
C THR A 153 -12.66 -10.97 -7.18
N ALA A 154 -11.52 -11.60 -7.02
CA ALA A 154 -11.25 -12.93 -7.56
C ALA A 154 -12.18 -14.01 -6.97
N ASN A 155 -12.71 -13.78 -5.76
CA ASN A 155 -13.82 -14.53 -5.19
C ASN A 155 -14.77 -13.55 -4.50
N PRO A 156 -15.75 -12.96 -5.21
CA PRO A 156 -16.64 -11.95 -4.64
C PRO A 156 -17.74 -12.56 -3.76
N GLU A 157 -17.97 -13.87 -3.85
CA GLU A 157 -19.12 -14.54 -3.26
C GLU A 157 -19.27 -14.36 -1.73
N PRO A 158 -18.22 -14.40 -0.90
CA PRO A 158 -18.35 -14.17 0.55
C PRO A 158 -18.95 -12.81 0.92
N LEU A 159 -18.87 -11.83 0.01
CA LEU A 159 -19.38 -10.48 0.21
C LEU A 159 -20.58 -10.13 -0.69
N SER A 160 -21.09 -11.06 -1.48
CA SER A 160 -22.15 -10.81 -2.46
C SER A 160 -23.42 -10.21 -1.87
N ASP A 161 -23.77 -10.53 -0.61
CA ASP A 161 -24.95 -9.98 0.07
C ASP A 161 -24.81 -8.50 0.44
N PHE A 162 -23.57 -7.95 0.47
CA PHE A 162 -23.28 -6.59 0.89
C PHE A 162 -23.09 -5.60 -0.27
N PHE A 163 -22.86 -6.09 -1.48
CA PHE A 163 -22.55 -5.25 -2.66
C PHE A 163 -23.65 -5.35 -3.73
N ASP A 164 -23.91 -4.21 -4.35
CA ASP A 164 -24.77 -4.15 -5.54
C ASP A 164 -24.03 -4.68 -6.77
N VAL A 165 -22.76 -4.30 -6.88
CA VAL A 165 -21.89 -4.65 -8.01
C VAL A 165 -20.44 -4.87 -7.56
N PHE A 166 -19.72 -5.70 -8.31
CA PHE A 166 -18.26 -5.78 -8.23
C PHE A 166 -17.66 -5.44 -9.59
N LEU A 167 -16.53 -4.73 -9.58
CA LEU A 167 -15.69 -4.54 -10.74
C LEU A 167 -14.56 -5.57 -10.70
N ILE A 168 -14.53 -6.45 -11.70
CA ILE A 168 -13.65 -7.59 -11.80
C ILE A 168 -12.45 -7.27 -12.69
N GLY A 169 -11.31 -6.95 -12.09
CA GLY A 169 -10.05 -6.67 -12.79
C GLY A 169 -9.51 -5.26 -12.60
N ASP A 170 -8.79 -4.76 -13.61
CA ASP A 170 -8.17 -3.44 -13.60
C ASP A 170 -9.23 -2.35 -13.80
N ALA A 171 -9.23 -1.32 -12.97
CA ALA A 171 -10.32 -0.36 -12.90
C ALA A 171 -10.04 0.96 -13.66
N GLU A 172 -8.83 1.20 -14.14
CA GLU A 172 -8.42 2.47 -14.73
C GLU A 172 -9.29 2.88 -15.93
N GLU A 173 -9.65 1.93 -16.79
CA GLU A 173 -10.53 2.17 -17.95
C GLU A 173 -11.99 1.78 -17.68
N ALA A 174 -12.23 0.75 -16.85
CA ALA A 174 -13.56 0.23 -16.62
C ALA A 174 -14.39 1.09 -15.64
N LEU A 175 -13.76 1.67 -14.61
CA LEU A 175 -14.47 2.55 -13.66
C LEU A 175 -15.10 3.78 -14.33
N PRO A 176 -14.41 4.53 -15.20
CA PRO A 176 -15.05 5.61 -15.96
C PRO A 176 -16.28 5.18 -16.76
N VAL A 177 -16.23 4.04 -17.45
CA VAL A 177 -17.38 3.50 -18.21
C VAL A 177 -18.55 3.19 -17.28
N PHE A 178 -18.28 2.57 -16.13
CA PHE A 178 -19.30 2.33 -15.10
C PHE A 178 -19.90 3.63 -14.57
N LEU A 179 -19.10 4.65 -14.25
CA LEU A 179 -19.58 5.93 -13.74
C LEU A 179 -20.41 6.70 -14.78
N GLU A 180 -20.09 6.60 -16.07
CA GLU A 180 -20.95 7.12 -17.14
C GLU A 180 -22.31 6.41 -17.17
N ALA A 181 -22.33 5.09 -16.94
CA ALA A 181 -23.60 4.37 -16.83
C ALA A 181 -24.38 4.79 -15.58
N VAL A 182 -23.73 5.01 -14.45
CA VAL A 182 -24.36 5.57 -13.24
C VAL A 182 -25.00 6.93 -13.54
N ALA A 183 -24.27 7.84 -14.20
CA ALA A 183 -24.79 9.16 -14.56
C ALA A 183 -26.06 9.07 -15.41
N ARG A 184 -26.05 8.19 -16.41
CA ARG A 184 -27.18 8.03 -17.35
C ARG A 184 -28.41 7.36 -16.74
N THR A 185 -28.24 6.61 -15.65
CA THR A 185 -29.31 5.78 -15.07
C THR A 185 -29.83 6.28 -13.73
N LYS A 186 -29.42 7.49 -13.29
CA LYS A 186 -29.79 8.03 -11.96
C LYS A 186 -31.28 8.02 -11.66
N ASP A 187 -32.09 8.34 -12.68
CA ASP A 187 -33.54 8.48 -12.54
C ASP A 187 -34.31 7.17 -12.75
N LEU A 188 -33.59 6.05 -13.00
CA LEU A 188 -34.22 4.74 -13.18
C LEU A 188 -34.37 4.03 -11.83
N PRO A 189 -35.39 3.16 -11.70
CA PRO A 189 -35.50 2.25 -10.55
C PRO A 189 -34.25 1.41 -10.37
N ARG A 190 -33.88 1.09 -9.13
CA ARG A 190 -32.61 0.40 -8.79
C ARG A 190 -32.37 -0.85 -9.62
N ARG A 191 -33.40 -1.72 -9.78
CA ARG A 191 -33.26 -2.94 -10.58
C ARG A 191 -32.92 -2.65 -12.06
N GLU A 192 -33.50 -1.64 -12.64
CA GLU A 192 -33.21 -1.22 -14.02
C GLU A 192 -31.80 -0.67 -14.15
N ARG A 193 -31.33 0.08 -13.15
CA ARG A 193 -29.93 0.54 -13.06
C ARG A 193 -28.98 -0.64 -13.05
N LEU A 194 -29.23 -1.65 -12.20
CA LEU A 194 -28.39 -2.84 -12.08
C LEU A 194 -28.33 -3.63 -13.39
N LEU A 195 -29.45 -3.76 -14.10
CA LEU A 195 -29.49 -4.37 -15.44
C LEU A 195 -28.73 -3.57 -16.47
N ALA A 196 -28.81 -2.22 -16.44
CA ALA A 196 -28.07 -1.37 -17.35
C ALA A 196 -26.55 -1.46 -17.17
N PHE A 197 -26.07 -1.76 -15.95
CA PHE A 197 -24.64 -1.93 -15.65
C PHE A 197 -24.04 -3.18 -16.29
N LEU A 198 -24.84 -4.15 -16.74
CA LEU A 198 -24.34 -5.32 -17.48
C LEU A 198 -23.68 -4.96 -18.81
N ALA A 199 -23.95 -3.77 -19.35
CA ALA A 199 -23.25 -3.26 -20.53
C ALA A 199 -21.81 -2.79 -20.23
N CYS A 200 -21.44 -2.63 -18.96
CA CYS A 200 -20.11 -2.20 -18.56
C CYS A 200 -19.18 -3.41 -18.46
N PRO A 201 -17.95 -3.32 -18.97
CA PRO A 201 -17.01 -4.43 -18.93
C PRO A 201 -16.58 -4.74 -17.48
N GLY A 202 -16.48 -6.02 -17.14
CA GLY A 202 -16.01 -6.48 -15.83
C GLY A 202 -16.99 -6.27 -14.68
N ILE A 203 -18.25 -5.93 -14.95
CA ILE A 203 -19.23 -5.74 -13.87
C ILE A 203 -19.96 -7.04 -13.55
N TYR A 204 -19.84 -7.48 -12.29
CA TYR A 204 -20.58 -8.57 -11.70
C TYR A 204 -21.67 -8.00 -10.78
N VAL A 205 -22.92 -8.42 -11.01
CA VAL A 205 -24.11 -8.02 -10.22
C VAL A 205 -24.63 -9.27 -9.51
N PRO A 206 -24.29 -9.53 -8.22
CA PRO A 206 -24.61 -10.79 -7.53
C PRO A 206 -26.10 -11.11 -7.48
N SER A 207 -26.96 -10.10 -7.35
CA SER A 207 -28.42 -10.27 -7.27
C SER A 207 -29.06 -10.77 -8.58
N LEU A 208 -28.33 -10.80 -9.68
CA LEU A 208 -28.79 -11.31 -10.98
C LEU A 208 -28.42 -12.78 -11.23
N TYR A 209 -27.90 -13.48 -10.20
CA TYR A 209 -27.56 -14.89 -10.26
C TYR A 209 -28.22 -15.66 -9.12
N ASP A 210 -28.96 -16.72 -9.45
CA ASP A 210 -29.47 -17.68 -8.51
C ASP A 210 -28.44 -18.80 -8.32
N VAL A 211 -28.06 -19.03 -7.07
CA VAL A 211 -27.07 -20.06 -6.72
C VAL A 211 -27.79 -21.24 -6.11
N THR A 212 -27.64 -22.44 -6.70
CA THR A 212 -28.22 -23.66 -6.21
C THR A 212 -27.17 -24.56 -5.54
N TYR A 213 -27.58 -25.29 -4.53
CA TYR A 213 -26.69 -26.10 -3.71
C TYR A 213 -27.23 -27.55 -3.56
N ASP A 214 -26.29 -28.49 -3.47
CA ASP A 214 -26.54 -29.86 -2.98
C ASP A 214 -25.66 -30.09 -1.75
N GLY A 215 -26.24 -29.97 -0.57
CA GLY A 215 -25.52 -30.02 0.69
C GLY A 215 -24.41 -28.96 0.74
N ASP A 216 -23.17 -29.41 0.71
CA ASP A 216 -21.99 -28.54 0.77
C ASP A 216 -21.49 -28.05 -0.62
N ARG A 217 -22.01 -28.63 -1.70
CA ARG A 217 -21.54 -28.31 -3.06
C ARG A 217 -22.43 -27.30 -3.74
N ILE A 218 -21.80 -26.43 -4.55
CA ILE A 218 -22.49 -25.56 -5.50
C ILE A 218 -22.84 -26.43 -6.72
N LEU A 219 -24.12 -26.44 -7.12
CA LEU A 219 -24.55 -27.07 -8.35
C LEU A 219 -24.44 -26.14 -9.54
N SER A 220 -24.91 -24.91 -9.42
CA SER A 220 -24.87 -23.93 -10.51
C SER A 220 -25.02 -22.49 -10.04
N TYR A 221 -24.53 -21.60 -10.89
CA TYR A 221 -24.87 -20.18 -10.95
C TYR A 221 -25.80 -19.99 -12.15
N ALA A 222 -27.03 -19.62 -11.93
CA ALA A 222 -28.02 -19.42 -13.01
C ALA A 222 -28.36 -17.94 -13.14
N PRO A 223 -28.13 -17.29 -14.32
CA PRO A 223 -28.67 -15.97 -14.61
C PRO A 223 -30.18 -15.93 -14.41
N ASN A 224 -30.69 -14.92 -13.68
CA ASN A 224 -32.11 -14.79 -13.36
C ASN A 224 -32.83 -13.68 -14.15
N ALA A 225 -32.12 -13.07 -15.11
CA ALA A 225 -32.68 -12.05 -16.01
C ALA A 225 -32.07 -12.18 -17.41
N ALA A 226 -32.78 -11.69 -18.40
CA ALA A 226 -32.30 -11.65 -19.79
C ALA A 226 -31.08 -10.74 -19.93
N GLY A 227 -30.07 -11.18 -20.70
CA GLY A 227 -28.84 -10.42 -20.97
C GLY A 227 -27.77 -10.58 -19.87
N VAL A 228 -28.04 -11.28 -18.78
CA VAL A 228 -27.01 -11.61 -17.78
C VAL A 228 -26.09 -12.68 -18.35
N PRO A 229 -24.75 -12.47 -18.37
CA PRO A 229 -23.81 -13.47 -18.88
C PRO A 229 -23.71 -14.67 -17.92
N GLU A 230 -23.37 -15.85 -18.43
CA GLU A 230 -23.11 -17.03 -17.58
C GLU A 230 -21.88 -16.84 -16.70
N GLU A 231 -20.85 -16.20 -17.24
CA GLU A 231 -19.61 -15.86 -16.56
C GLU A 231 -19.24 -14.41 -16.81
N VAL A 232 -18.72 -13.71 -15.80
CA VAL A 232 -18.25 -12.33 -15.91
C VAL A 232 -16.77 -12.32 -16.23
N LYS A 233 -16.41 -11.76 -17.37
CA LYS A 233 -15.03 -11.68 -17.82
C LYS A 233 -14.26 -10.59 -17.08
N ARG A 234 -13.12 -10.98 -16.49
CA ARG A 234 -12.16 -10.03 -15.92
C ARG A 234 -11.62 -9.09 -16.98
N VAL A 235 -11.55 -7.80 -16.66
CA VAL A 235 -10.94 -6.77 -17.50
C VAL A 235 -9.51 -6.47 -17.05
N TRP A 236 -8.69 -6.02 -18.00
CA TRP A 236 -7.34 -5.54 -17.74
C TRP A 236 -6.94 -4.44 -18.70
N VAL A 237 -6.05 -3.56 -18.24
CA VAL A 237 -5.44 -2.52 -19.07
C VAL A 237 -4.42 -3.16 -20.01
N GLU A 238 -4.51 -2.90 -21.30
CA GLU A 238 -3.59 -3.50 -22.29
C GLU A 238 -2.16 -2.95 -22.17
N LYS A 239 -2.03 -1.64 -21.92
CA LYS A 239 -0.75 -0.95 -21.76
C LYS A 239 -0.75 -0.11 -20.49
N LEU A 240 0.29 -0.26 -19.65
CA LEU A 240 0.49 0.62 -18.50
C LEU A 240 0.91 2.02 -18.99
N SER A 241 0.42 3.05 -18.28
CA SER A 241 0.82 4.44 -18.51
C SER A 241 1.12 5.13 -17.19
N ALA A 242 2.15 5.95 -17.17
CA ALA A 242 2.44 6.84 -16.04
C ALA A 242 1.39 7.96 -15.93
N ASP A 243 0.61 8.22 -16.96
CA ASP A 243 -0.42 9.27 -16.99
C ASP A 243 -1.60 9.00 -16.05
N VAL A 244 -1.78 7.74 -15.58
CA VAL A 244 -2.82 7.44 -14.59
C VAL A 244 -2.50 7.98 -13.20
N TYR A 245 -1.24 8.32 -12.94
CA TYR A 245 -0.84 8.92 -11.68
C TYR A 245 -1.20 10.42 -11.63
N PRO A 246 -1.51 10.95 -10.44
CA PRO A 246 -1.76 12.39 -10.30
C PRO A 246 -0.51 13.20 -10.64
N ALA A 247 -0.67 14.26 -11.42
CA ALA A 247 0.43 15.19 -11.71
C ALA A 247 1.02 15.81 -10.41
N LYS A 248 0.15 16.00 -9.41
CA LYS A 248 0.52 16.39 -8.06
C LYS A 248 0.07 15.31 -7.08
N PRO A 249 0.97 14.43 -6.65
CA PRO A 249 0.61 13.33 -5.77
C PRO A 249 0.08 13.82 -4.42
N MET A 250 -0.92 13.15 -3.89
CA MET A 250 -1.41 13.42 -2.54
C MET A 250 -0.31 13.11 -1.51
N VAL A 251 0.02 14.08 -0.68
CA VAL A 251 1.07 13.96 0.34
C VAL A 251 0.42 13.92 1.73
N PRO A 252 0.59 12.84 2.50
CA PRO A 252 0.00 12.72 3.82
C PRO A 252 0.68 13.65 4.81
N SER A 253 -0.10 14.21 5.75
CA SER A 253 0.43 14.99 6.87
C SER A 253 0.50 14.18 8.18
N VAL A 254 -0.03 12.95 8.17
CA VAL A 254 -0.01 11.99 9.27
C VAL A 254 0.78 10.77 8.83
N ASP A 255 1.42 10.07 9.78
CA ASP A 255 2.18 8.85 9.51
C ASP A 255 1.33 7.82 8.76
N ILE A 256 1.90 7.21 7.73
CA ILE A 256 1.31 6.11 6.98
C ILE A 256 2.29 4.94 6.91
N VAL A 257 1.79 3.74 6.62
CA VAL A 257 2.64 2.52 6.61
C VAL A 257 3.68 2.54 5.49
N GLN A 258 3.30 3.06 4.32
CA GLN A 258 4.17 3.17 3.15
C GLN A 258 4.40 4.66 2.81
N ASP A 259 5.17 5.37 3.66
CA ASP A 259 5.50 6.79 3.44
C ASP A 259 6.64 6.94 2.43
N ARG A 260 6.36 6.59 1.19
CA ARG A 260 7.28 6.66 0.06
C ARG A 260 6.51 6.88 -1.25
N LEU A 261 7.21 7.30 -2.28
CA LEU A 261 6.68 7.22 -3.63
C LEU A 261 6.58 5.74 -4.04
N GLY A 262 5.37 5.27 -4.33
CA GLY A 262 5.16 3.96 -4.95
C GLY A 262 4.82 4.13 -6.42
N LEU A 263 5.68 3.66 -7.32
CA LEU A 263 5.47 3.67 -8.77
C LEU A 263 5.48 2.25 -9.30
N GLU A 264 4.38 1.80 -9.90
CA GLU A 264 4.28 0.48 -10.50
C GLU A 264 5.02 0.47 -11.84
N ILE A 265 6.10 -0.32 -11.92
CA ILE A 265 6.91 -0.44 -13.13
C ILE A 265 6.47 -1.63 -14.01
N MET A 266 5.81 -2.62 -13.40
CA MET A 266 5.35 -3.82 -14.07
C MET A 266 4.13 -4.40 -13.35
N ARG A 267 3.12 -4.82 -14.10
CA ARG A 267 1.95 -5.55 -13.61
C ARG A 267 1.91 -6.94 -14.24
N GLY A 268 1.52 -7.94 -13.44
CA GLY A 268 1.52 -9.34 -13.85
C GLY A 268 2.84 -10.05 -13.56
N CYS A 269 2.82 -11.40 -13.70
CA CYS A 269 3.98 -12.26 -13.47
C CYS A 269 3.80 -13.56 -14.25
N THR A 270 4.85 -14.03 -14.92
CA THR A 270 4.85 -15.25 -15.73
C THR A 270 5.50 -16.45 -15.05
N GLN A 271 6.07 -16.27 -13.86
CA GLN A 271 6.83 -17.29 -13.12
C GLN A 271 6.08 -18.58 -12.78
N GLY A 272 4.75 -18.51 -12.70
CA GLY A 272 3.92 -19.69 -12.54
C GLY A 272 4.02 -20.39 -11.19
N CYS A 273 4.36 -19.66 -10.11
CA CYS A 273 4.30 -20.20 -8.75
C CYS A 273 2.89 -20.70 -8.45
N ARG A 274 2.71 -21.98 -8.15
CA ARG A 274 1.39 -22.67 -8.14
C ARG A 274 0.46 -22.27 -7.01
N PHE A 275 0.98 -21.59 -6.00
CA PHE A 275 0.21 -21.04 -4.88
C PHE A 275 -0.20 -19.58 -5.08
N CYS A 276 0.44 -18.86 -6.00
CA CYS A 276 0.38 -17.40 -6.05
C CYS A 276 -0.79 -16.89 -6.90
N GLN A 277 -1.88 -16.44 -6.26
CA GLN A 277 -3.02 -15.86 -6.96
C GLN A 277 -2.63 -14.67 -7.84
N ALA A 278 -1.82 -13.74 -7.33
CA ALA A 278 -1.40 -12.57 -8.08
C ALA A 278 -0.67 -12.92 -9.38
N GLY A 279 0.13 -14.01 -9.38
CA GLY A 279 0.84 -14.50 -10.57
C GLY A 279 -0.06 -15.03 -11.67
N TYR A 280 -1.31 -15.37 -11.38
CA TYR A 280 -2.33 -15.78 -12.37
C TYR A 280 -3.33 -14.65 -12.61
N TRP A 281 -3.83 -14.00 -11.56
CA TRP A 281 -4.85 -12.97 -11.64
C TRP A 281 -4.43 -11.76 -12.46
N TYR A 282 -3.18 -11.31 -12.35
CA TYR A 282 -2.69 -10.10 -13.03
C TYR A 282 -2.04 -10.37 -14.40
N ARG A 283 -2.14 -11.58 -14.96
CA ARG A 283 -1.72 -11.84 -16.35
C ARG A 283 -2.58 -11.05 -17.34
N PRO A 284 -2.00 -10.61 -18.51
CA PRO A 284 -0.62 -10.74 -18.98
C PRO A 284 0.39 -9.85 -18.22
N VAL A 285 1.70 -10.04 -18.46
CA VAL A 285 2.73 -9.10 -18.00
C VAL A 285 2.72 -7.85 -18.86
N ARG A 286 2.73 -6.70 -18.21
CA ARG A 286 2.81 -5.38 -18.85
C ARG A 286 3.82 -4.54 -18.12
N GLU A 287 4.77 -3.98 -18.84
CA GLU A 287 5.85 -3.15 -18.31
C GLU A 287 5.63 -1.69 -18.69
N LEU A 288 5.97 -0.78 -17.81
CA LEU A 288 5.98 0.67 -18.04
C LEU A 288 7.34 1.07 -18.61
N ASP A 289 7.40 1.95 -19.60
CA ASP A 289 8.66 2.37 -20.20
C ASP A 289 9.57 3.07 -19.19
N PRO A 290 10.90 2.76 -19.14
CA PRO A 290 11.81 3.28 -18.14
C PRO A 290 11.98 4.81 -18.21
N ALA A 291 11.81 5.42 -19.38
CA ALA A 291 11.82 6.87 -19.54
C ALA A 291 10.63 7.52 -18.81
N ASP A 292 9.43 6.92 -18.91
CA ASP A 292 8.24 7.40 -18.21
C ASP A 292 8.36 7.20 -16.70
N VAL A 293 8.94 6.06 -16.26
CA VAL A 293 9.26 5.83 -14.84
C VAL A 293 10.21 6.90 -14.31
N ALA A 294 11.26 7.23 -15.05
CA ALA A 294 12.25 8.21 -14.62
C ALA A 294 11.64 9.63 -14.56
N LYS A 295 10.85 10.04 -15.56
CA LYS A 295 10.14 11.33 -15.57
C LYS A 295 9.18 11.46 -14.39
N ALA A 296 8.32 10.44 -14.19
CA ALA A 296 7.37 10.42 -13.09
C ALA A 296 8.07 10.45 -11.72
N THR A 297 9.17 9.68 -11.56
CA THR A 297 9.98 9.68 -10.34
C THR A 297 10.49 11.09 -10.01
N LYS A 298 11.08 11.77 -11.00
CA LYS A 298 11.58 13.14 -10.81
C LYS A 298 10.47 14.11 -10.41
N ALA A 299 9.41 14.15 -11.19
CA ALA A 299 8.28 15.07 -10.95
C ALA A 299 7.68 14.88 -9.56
N PHE A 300 7.50 13.63 -9.12
CA PHE A 300 6.88 13.33 -7.84
C PHE A 300 7.79 13.62 -6.64
N ILE A 301 9.11 13.41 -6.77
CA ILE A 301 10.06 13.75 -5.70
C ILE A 301 10.17 15.25 -5.55
N ASP A 302 10.26 15.99 -6.66
CA ASP A 302 10.34 17.44 -6.67
C ASP A 302 9.06 18.08 -6.08
N GLU A 303 7.90 17.46 -6.29
CA GLU A 303 6.63 17.93 -5.74
C GLU A 303 6.41 17.51 -4.28
N ALA A 304 6.66 16.24 -3.93
CA ALA A 304 6.27 15.68 -2.64
C ALA A 304 7.39 15.63 -1.59
N GLY A 305 8.66 15.56 -2.01
CA GLY A 305 9.81 15.54 -1.11
C GLY A 305 10.03 14.23 -0.36
N TRP A 306 9.56 13.10 -0.91
CA TRP A 306 9.81 11.78 -0.31
C TRP A 306 11.30 11.43 -0.26
N SER A 307 11.69 10.66 0.75
CA SER A 307 13.06 10.18 0.93
C SER A 307 13.29 8.78 0.33
N GLU A 308 12.25 8.14 -0.19
CA GLU A 308 12.31 6.80 -0.77
C GLU A 308 11.40 6.69 -2.00
N VAL A 309 11.88 6.00 -3.03
CA VAL A 309 11.11 5.57 -4.21
C VAL A 309 11.02 4.06 -4.19
N GLY A 310 9.81 3.53 -4.13
CA GLY A 310 9.52 2.11 -4.32
C GLY A 310 9.12 1.82 -5.76
N LEU A 311 9.92 1.05 -6.48
CA LEU A 311 9.58 0.55 -7.81
C LEU A 311 8.75 -0.73 -7.64
N LEU A 312 7.43 -0.57 -7.75
CA LEU A 312 6.48 -1.63 -7.40
C LEU A 312 6.27 -2.61 -8.55
N SER A 313 6.28 -3.90 -8.24
CA SER A 313 5.90 -4.99 -9.13
C SER A 313 5.72 -6.28 -8.34
N LEU A 314 5.19 -7.33 -8.97
CA LEU A 314 5.17 -8.68 -8.39
C LEU A 314 6.55 -9.35 -8.40
N SER A 315 7.46 -8.91 -9.29
CA SER A 315 8.83 -9.41 -9.38
C SER A 315 9.71 -8.34 -10.05
N SER A 316 10.30 -7.45 -9.26
CA SER A 316 11.05 -6.30 -9.78
C SER A 316 12.29 -6.71 -10.59
N ALA A 317 12.88 -7.86 -10.26
CA ALA A 317 14.03 -8.40 -11.00
C ALA A 317 13.66 -8.94 -12.40
N ASP A 318 12.38 -9.23 -12.64
CA ASP A 318 11.89 -9.70 -13.93
C ASP A 318 11.47 -8.54 -14.87
N TYR A 319 11.50 -7.30 -14.41
CA TYR A 319 11.28 -6.15 -15.28
C TYR A 319 12.44 -6.02 -16.27
N SER A 320 12.13 -6.00 -17.59
CA SER A 320 13.14 -6.15 -18.66
C SER A 320 14.20 -5.05 -18.67
N GLN A 321 13.91 -3.88 -18.11
CA GLN A 321 14.78 -2.70 -18.09
C GLN A 321 15.23 -2.31 -16.67
N ILE A 322 15.29 -3.26 -15.72
CA ILE A 322 15.59 -2.94 -14.31
C ILE A 322 16.99 -2.35 -14.12
N GLU A 323 18.02 -2.95 -14.74
CA GLU A 323 19.40 -2.50 -14.61
C GLU A 323 19.63 -1.12 -15.25
N PRO A 324 19.21 -0.86 -16.52
CA PRO A 324 19.30 0.48 -17.11
C PRO A 324 18.53 1.54 -16.32
N LEU A 325 17.32 1.21 -15.85
CA LEU A 325 16.50 2.15 -15.06
C LEU A 325 17.19 2.51 -13.75
N VAL A 326 17.65 1.54 -12.97
CA VAL A 326 18.32 1.80 -11.69
C VAL A 326 19.64 2.53 -11.89
N ALA A 327 20.41 2.18 -12.94
CA ALA A 327 21.65 2.89 -13.28
C ALA A 327 21.39 4.36 -13.64
N CYS A 328 20.26 4.69 -14.27
CA CYS A 328 19.85 6.06 -14.58
C CYS A 328 19.41 6.81 -13.32
N LEU A 329 18.59 6.18 -12.45
CA LEU A 329 17.97 6.84 -11.29
C LEU A 329 18.94 7.01 -10.12
N ALA A 330 19.77 6.00 -9.80
CA ALA A 330 20.55 5.97 -8.57
C ALA A 330 21.51 7.15 -8.40
N PRO A 331 22.31 7.58 -9.41
CA PRO A 331 23.22 8.70 -9.25
C PRO A 331 22.51 10.03 -8.97
N GLU A 332 21.33 10.23 -9.58
CA GLU A 332 20.58 11.47 -9.44
C GLU A 332 19.85 11.52 -8.08
N LEU A 333 19.24 10.42 -7.68
CA LEU A 333 18.56 10.31 -6.40
C LEU A 333 19.54 10.37 -5.21
N ALA A 334 20.78 9.88 -5.40
CA ALA A 334 21.85 10.00 -4.41
C ALA A 334 22.21 11.45 -4.07
N LYS A 335 22.11 12.37 -5.04
CA LYS A 335 22.35 13.82 -4.82
C LYS A 335 21.40 14.41 -3.79
N THR A 336 20.15 13.99 -3.80
CA THR A 336 19.08 14.45 -2.91
C THR A 336 18.83 13.50 -1.74
N LYS A 337 19.69 12.47 -1.56
CA LYS A 337 19.58 11.45 -0.52
C LYS A 337 18.23 10.71 -0.54
N VAL A 338 17.70 10.47 -1.72
CA VAL A 338 16.52 9.64 -1.94
C VAL A 338 16.97 8.21 -2.24
N SER A 339 16.43 7.23 -1.51
CA SER A 339 16.75 5.82 -1.69
C SER A 339 15.81 5.13 -2.69
N ILE A 340 16.31 4.11 -3.39
CA ILE A 340 15.51 3.22 -4.24
C ILE A 340 15.20 1.95 -3.45
N SER A 341 13.93 1.55 -3.46
CA SER A 341 13.45 0.30 -2.88
C SER A 341 12.90 -0.62 -3.97
N LEU A 342 13.37 -1.86 -3.97
CA LEU A 342 12.91 -2.93 -4.84
C LEU A 342 12.26 -4.02 -3.96
N PRO A 343 10.96 -3.94 -3.70
CA PRO A 343 10.32 -4.77 -2.67
C PRO A 343 10.24 -6.26 -3.01
N SER A 344 10.34 -6.64 -4.29
CA SER A 344 10.13 -8.01 -4.77
C SER A 344 11.32 -8.51 -5.55
N LEU A 345 12.46 -8.74 -4.87
CA LEU A 345 13.66 -9.31 -5.47
C LEU A 345 13.65 -10.83 -5.36
N ARG A 346 14.03 -11.51 -6.44
CA ARG A 346 14.25 -12.95 -6.48
C ARG A 346 15.72 -13.26 -6.28
N ALA A 347 16.03 -14.39 -5.61
CA ALA A 347 17.41 -14.74 -5.26
C ALA A 347 18.29 -14.96 -6.48
N GLU A 348 17.78 -15.65 -7.51
CA GLU A 348 18.50 -15.96 -8.75
C GLU A 348 18.74 -14.74 -9.66
N ALA A 349 17.91 -13.72 -9.55
CA ALA A 349 18.05 -12.48 -10.35
C ALA A 349 18.77 -11.37 -9.60
N PHE A 350 19.34 -11.67 -8.43
CA PHE A 350 20.09 -10.73 -7.62
C PHE A 350 21.50 -10.53 -8.15
N SER A 351 21.67 -9.53 -9.02
CA SER A 351 22.98 -9.20 -9.59
C SER A 351 23.80 -8.30 -8.65
N VAL A 352 25.14 -8.41 -8.81
CA VAL A 352 26.10 -7.54 -8.14
C VAL A 352 25.86 -6.07 -8.49
N ALA A 353 25.57 -5.78 -9.75
CA ALA A 353 25.34 -4.41 -10.22
C ALA A 353 24.08 -3.80 -9.58
N LEU A 354 23.00 -4.57 -9.47
CA LEU A 354 21.77 -4.13 -8.83
C LEU A 354 21.98 -3.89 -7.33
N ALA A 355 22.72 -4.79 -6.65
CA ALA A 355 23.08 -4.61 -5.25
C ALA A 355 23.88 -3.33 -5.00
N ASP A 356 24.88 -3.06 -5.82
CA ASP A 356 25.74 -1.88 -5.70
C ASP A 356 24.92 -0.59 -5.92
N ALA A 357 24.09 -0.54 -6.95
CA ALA A 357 23.26 0.64 -7.27
C ALA A 357 22.22 0.97 -6.18
N VAL A 358 21.55 -0.05 -5.61
CA VAL A 358 20.58 0.16 -4.52
C VAL A 358 21.24 0.55 -3.19
N SER A 359 22.52 0.16 -2.98
CA SER A 359 23.25 0.40 -1.73
C SER A 359 23.82 1.80 -1.55
N GLU A 360 23.80 2.66 -2.59
CA GLU A 360 24.49 3.96 -2.57
C GLU A 360 23.92 4.94 -1.51
N VAL A 361 22.62 4.90 -1.27
CA VAL A 361 21.97 5.84 -0.33
C VAL A 361 21.63 5.19 0.99
N ARG A 362 21.02 3.99 0.97
CA ARG A 362 20.54 3.32 2.19
C ARG A 362 20.74 1.80 2.09
N LYS A 363 21.31 1.20 3.12
CA LYS A 363 21.37 -0.25 3.27
C LYS A 363 20.19 -0.72 4.13
N SER A 364 19.07 -1.06 3.49
CA SER A 364 18.00 -1.84 4.11
C SER A 364 18.34 -3.34 3.99
N GLY A 365 17.88 -4.19 4.92
CA GLY A 365 18.08 -5.64 4.82
C GLY A 365 17.42 -6.21 3.56
N PHE A 366 18.08 -7.17 2.90
CA PHE A 366 17.49 -7.88 1.77
C PHE A 366 16.40 -8.84 2.21
N THR A 367 15.39 -8.96 1.36
CA THR A 367 14.28 -9.88 1.56
C THR A 367 14.25 -10.90 0.44
N PHE A 368 14.32 -12.18 0.80
CA PHE A 368 14.16 -13.29 -0.11
C PHE A 368 12.94 -14.13 0.27
N ALA A 369 12.23 -14.65 -0.73
CA ALA A 369 11.05 -15.48 -0.55
C ALA A 369 11.26 -16.87 -1.16
N PRO A 370 12.05 -17.76 -0.51
CA PRO A 370 12.17 -19.14 -0.95
C PRO A 370 10.87 -19.93 -0.80
N GLU A 371 9.94 -19.48 0.04
CA GLU A 371 8.66 -20.06 0.40
C GLU A 371 8.80 -21.38 1.18
N THR A 372 9.85 -22.15 0.94
CA THR A 372 10.22 -23.37 1.66
C THR A 372 11.73 -23.55 1.68
N GLY A 373 12.25 -24.34 2.64
CA GLY A 373 13.66 -24.70 2.71
C GLY A 373 14.05 -25.86 1.82
N SER A 374 13.08 -26.59 1.25
CA SER A 374 13.29 -27.82 0.51
C SER A 374 13.29 -27.60 -0.99
N ASP A 375 14.35 -28.05 -1.70
CA ASP A 375 14.40 -28.02 -3.16
C ASP A 375 13.31 -28.91 -3.77
N ARG A 376 12.96 -30.04 -3.13
CA ARG A 376 11.85 -30.89 -3.51
C ARG A 376 10.53 -30.08 -3.50
N LEU A 377 10.25 -29.46 -2.37
CA LEU A 377 8.97 -28.75 -2.20
C LEU A 377 8.94 -27.48 -3.07
N ARG A 378 10.08 -26.85 -3.37
CA ARG A 378 10.16 -25.78 -4.39
C ARG A 378 9.72 -26.26 -5.77
N ARG A 379 10.04 -27.48 -6.19
CA ARG A 379 9.51 -28.06 -7.43
C ARG A 379 7.99 -28.25 -7.37
N VAL A 380 7.46 -28.65 -6.22
CA VAL A 380 5.99 -28.75 -6.03
C VAL A 380 5.31 -27.41 -6.23
N ILE A 381 5.84 -26.32 -5.63
CA ILE A 381 5.27 -24.98 -5.72
C ILE A 381 5.71 -24.21 -6.97
N ASN A 382 6.52 -24.79 -7.83
CA ASN A 382 7.13 -24.17 -9.04
C ASN A 382 7.96 -22.92 -8.74
N LYS A 383 8.87 -22.99 -7.75
CA LYS A 383 9.95 -22.00 -7.58
C LYS A 383 11.21 -22.53 -8.25
N THR A 384 11.81 -21.73 -9.13
CA THR A 384 12.84 -22.18 -10.10
C THR A 384 14.25 -22.21 -9.55
N PHE A 385 14.53 -21.62 -8.39
CA PHE A 385 15.87 -21.55 -7.79
C PHE A 385 16.08 -22.61 -6.69
N THR A 386 17.35 -22.84 -6.37
CA THR A 386 17.79 -23.86 -5.41
C THR A 386 18.30 -23.25 -4.11
N ASN A 387 18.58 -24.10 -3.11
CA ASN A 387 19.25 -23.67 -1.88
C ASN A 387 20.66 -23.10 -2.17
N ALA A 388 21.36 -23.60 -3.20
CA ALA A 388 22.66 -23.09 -3.61
C ALA A 388 22.56 -21.63 -4.12
N ASP A 389 21.53 -21.30 -4.90
CA ASP A 389 21.30 -19.93 -5.38
C ASP A 389 21.02 -18.96 -4.23
N MET A 390 20.26 -19.41 -3.22
CA MET A 390 20.00 -18.63 -2.01
C MET A 390 21.26 -18.36 -1.22
N VAL A 391 22.12 -19.36 -1.07
CA VAL A 391 23.38 -19.24 -0.36
C VAL A 391 24.34 -18.32 -1.11
N GLN A 392 24.35 -18.38 -2.43
CA GLN A 392 25.13 -17.48 -3.29
C GLN A 392 24.64 -16.01 -3.19
N ALA A 393 23.34 -15.79 -3.25
CA ALA A 393 22.75 -14.45 -3.06
C ALA A 393 23.11 -13.87 -1.69
N ALA A 394 23.08 -14.71 -0.64
CA ALA A 394 23.50 -14.33 0.71
C ALA A 394 25.01 -13.99 0.79
N ASP A 395 25.85 -14.76 0.11
CA ASP A 395 27.29 -14.50 0.01
C ASP A 395 27.59 -13.14 -0.62
N ILE A 396 26.89 -12.82 -1.73
CA ILE A 396 26.99 -11.52 -2.39
C ILE A 396 26.55 -10.39 -1.46
N ALA A 397 25.42 -10.54 -0.79
CA ALA A 397 24.88 -9.53 0.13
C ALA A 397 25.84 -9.25 1.31
N PHE A 398 26.29 -10.30 2.01
CA PHE A 398 27.21 -10.15 3.13
C PHE A 398 28.59 -9.64 2.72
N GLY A 399 29.08 -10.06 1.53
CA GLY A 399 30.35 -9.57 0.98
C GLY A 399 30.34 -8.07 0.70
N ARG A 400 29.16 -7.46 0.53
CA ARG A 400 28.97 -6.01 0.36
C ARG A 400 28.62 -5.28 1.65
N GLY A 401 28.70 -5.99 2.79
CA GLY A 401 28.58 -5.41 4.12
C GLY A 401 27.13 -5.26 4.62
N TRP A 402 26.18 -5.98 4.03
CA TRP A 402 24.91 -6.20 4.73
C TRP A 402 25.14 -7.14 5.90
N ASP A 403 24.35 -7.02 6.94
CA ASP A 403 24.41 -7.86 8.13
C ASP A 403 23.10 -8.61 8.43
N MET A 404 22.01 -8.26 7.70
CA MET A 404 20.69 -8.83 7.91
C MET A 404 20.02 -9.26 6.60
N ILE A 405 19.49 -10.48 6.61
CA ILE A 405 18.64 -11.03 5.54
C ILE A 405 17.28 -11.43 6.14
N LYS A 406 16.20 -11.08 5.43
CA LYS A 406 14.85 -11.56 5.74
C LYS A 406 14.51 -12.70 4.80
N VAL A 407 13.93 -13.77 5.36
CA VAL A 407 13.52 -14.97 4.62
C VAL A 407 12.04 -15.21 4.87
N TYR A 408 11.23 -15.18 3.80
CA TYR A 408 9.81 -15.51 3.86
C TYR A 408 9.59 -16.97 3.48
N THR A 409 8.86 -17.70 4.32
CA THR A 409 8.53 -19.11 4.10
C THR A 409 7.09 -19.39 4.49
N MET A 410 6.57 -20.50 4.03
CA MET A 410 5.23 -21.01 4.38
C MET A 410 5.33 -22.43 4.94
N ILE A 411 4.36 -22.78 5.78
CA ILE A 411 4.07 -24.15 6.22
C ILE A 411 2.66 -24.52 5.81
N GLY A 412 2.37 -25.80 5.75
CA GLY A 412 1.08 -26.32 5.31
C GLY A 412 0.96 -26.41 3.78
N LEU A 413 2.07 -26.35 3.06
CA LEU A 413 2.12 -26.53 1.61
C LEU A 413 1.69 -27.97 1.21
N PRO A 414 1.04 -28.14 0.05
CA PRO A 414 0.71 -29.47 -0.44
C PRO A 414 1.95 -30.39 -0.50
N THR A 415 1.81 -31.61 0.00
CA THR A 415 2.86 -32.65 0.09
C THR A 415 4.01 -32.36 1.06
N GLU A 416 3.92 -31.32 1.88
CA GLU A 416 4.95 -30.95 2.86
C GLU A 416 5.11 -32.02 3.95
N THR A 417 6.37 -32.33 4.27
CA THR A 417 6.77 -33.29 5.29
C THR A 417 7.74 -32.67 6.28
N ASP A 418 7.93 -33.34 7.45
CA ASP A 418 8.87 -32.82 8.48
C ASP A 418 10.33 -32.68 7.96
N PRO A 419 10.88 -33.57 7.09
CA PRO A 419 12.16 -33.33 6.43
C PRO A 419 12.24 -32.02 5.66
N ASP A 420 11.17 -31.53 5.01
CA ASP A 420 11.17 -30.25 4.30
C ASP A 420 11.35 -29.06 5.30
N LEU A 421 10.81 -29.23 6.53
CA LEU A 421 10.98 -28.24 7.59
C LEU A 421 12.42 -28.26 8.15
N ASP A 422 13.08 -29.42 8.25
CA ASP A 422 14.48 -29.55 8.65
C ASP A 422 15.42 -28.90 7.61
N GLU A 423 15.11 -29.03 6.32
CA GLU A 423 15.86 -28.34 5.26
C GLU A 423 15.78 -26.82 5.37
N LEU A 424 14.66 -26.24 5.83
CA LEU A 424 14.55 -24.79 6.10
C LEU A 424 15.55 -24.36 7.19
N VAL A 425 15.68 -25.13 8.25
CA VAL A 425 16.63 -24.85 9.32
C VAL A 425 18.08 -24.94 8.82
N THR A 426 18.35 -25.90 7.95
CA THR A 426 19.65 -26.09 7.31
C THR A 426 19.99 -24.91 6.41
N LEU A 427 19.08 -24.50 5.53
CA LEU A 427 19.25 -23.33 4.65
C LEU A 427 19.60 -22.07 5.45
N VAL A 428 18.90 -21.82 6.55
CA VAL A 428 19.17 -20.64 7.40
C VAL A 428 20.54 -20.72 8.06
N LYS A 429 21.00 -21.92 8.48
CA LYS A 429 22.35 -22.13 8.99
C LYS A 429 23.43 -21.85 7.92
N ASP A 430 23.18 -22.27 6.67
CA ASP A 430 24.09 -22.08 5.53
C ASP A 430 24.19 -20.59 5.15
N ILE A 431 23.06 -19.86 5.12
CA ILE A 431 23.05 -18.40 4.94
C ILE A 431 23.87 -17.71 6.03
N LEU A 432 23.66 -18.05 7.31
CA LEU A 432 24.40 -17.48 8.43
C LEU A 432 25.92 -17.82 8.34
N ALA A 433 26.27 -18.98 7.78
CA ALA A 433 27.67 -19.37 7.60
C ALA A 433 28.37 -18.45 6.57
N GLN A 434 27.69 -18.02 5.51
CA GLN A 434 28.27 -17.06 4.55
C GLN A 434 28.63 -15.73 5.22
N GLY A 435 27.73 -15.18 6.02
CA GLY A 435 28.02 -13.92 6.72
C GLY A 435 29.24 -14.00 7.63
N ARG A 436 29.42 -15.14 8.33
CA ARG A 436 30.60 -15.36 9.17
C ARG A 436 31.90 -15.41 8.36
N LYS A 437 31.89 -15.95 7.13
CA LYS A 437 33.05 -15.94 6.23
C LYS A 437 33.51 -14.53 5.89
N HIS A 438 32.57 -13.61 5.74
CA HIS A 438 32.84 -12.19 5.47
C HIS A 438 33.17 -11.37 6.74
N GLY A 439 33.26 -12.02 7.90
CA GLY A 439 33.58 -11.34 9.16
C GLY A 439 32.47 -10.43 9.70
N VAL A 440 31.26 -10.52 9.15
CA VAL A 440 30.09 -9.83 9.68
C VAL A 440 29.42 -10.66 10.80
N ARG A 441 28.61 -10.01 11.64
CA ARG A 441 27.74 -10.68 12.59
C ARG A 441 26.36 -10.86 11.96
N PRO A 442 26.11 -11.94 11.21
CA PRO A 442 24.93 -12.07 10.40
C PRO A 442 23.68 -12.30 11.24
N GLN A 443 22.57 -11.73 10.76
CA GLN A 443 21.23 -11.99 11.27
C GLN A 443 20.33 -12.48 10.14
N VAL A 444 19.49 -13.47 10.43
CA VAL A 444 18.45 -13.95 9.52
C VAL A 444 17.10 -13.88 10.22
N ASN A 445 16.21 -13.05 9.72
CA ASN A 445 14.84 -12.97 10.19
C ASN A 445 13.96 -13.88 9.32
N VAL A 446 13.50 -14.99 9.88
CA VAL A 446 12.64 -15.97 9.21
C VAL A 446 11.18 -15.63 9.54
N SER A 447 10.39 -15.30 8.52
CA SER A 447 8.95 -15.09 8.65
C SER A 447 8.21 -16.30 8.08
N VAL A 448 7.48 -17.02 8.93
CA VAL A 448 6.78 -18.24 8.59
C VAL A 448 5.28 -17.95 8.45
N GLY A 449 4.76 -17.94 7.21
CA GLY A 449 3.34 -17.86 6.92
C GLY A 449 2.65 -19.23 6.97
N CYS A 450 1.33 -19.24 7.06
CA CYS A 450 0.53 -20.43 6.79
C CYS A 450 0.06 -20.41 5.33
N PHE A 451 0.21 -21.50 4.62
CA PHE A 451 -0.32 -21.62 3.26
C PHE A 451 -1.84 -21.58 3.27
N ILE A 452 -2.39 -20.70 2.45
CA ILE A 452 -3.84 -20.56 2.22
C ILE A 452 -4.09 -20.76 0.73
N PRO A 453 -4.89 -21.77 0.35
CA PRO A 453 -5.30 -21.94 -1.04
C PRO A 453 -6.07 -20.70 -1.53
N LYS A 454 -5.80 -20.27 -2.75
CA LYS A 454 -6.44 -19.09 -3.36
C LYS A 454 -7.09 -19.45 -4.69
N SER A 455 -8.17 -18.74 -5.05
CA SER A 455 -8.86 -18.87 -6.34
C SER A 455 -7.93 -18.66 -7.53
N PHE A 456 -8.25 -19.29 -8.66
CA PHE A 456 -7.50 -19.22 -9.92
C PHE A 456 -6.04 -19.64 -9.84
N THR A 457 -5.68 -20.47 -8.86
CA THR A 457 -4.35 -21.08 -8.76
C THR A 457 -4.42 -22.60 -8.99
N PRO A 458 -3.32 -23.24 -9.39
CA PRO A 458 -3.26 -24.71 -9.39
C PRO A 458 -3.61 -25.34 -8.04
N PHE A 459 -3.40 -24.63 -6.96
CA PHE A 459 -3.64 -25.14 -5.60
C PHE A 459 -5.04 -24.85 -5.06
N GLN A 460 -5.94 -24.27 -5.85
CA GLN A 460 -7.32 -23.96 -5.44
C GLN A 460 -8.16 -25.19 -5.03
N TRP A 461 -7.74 -26.39 -5.40
CA TRP A 461 -8.42 -27.65 -5.05
C TRP A 461 -7.89 -28.32 -3.78
N PHE A 462 -6.71 -27.89 -3.29
CA PHE A 462 -6.24 -28.37 -1.99
C PHE A 462 -7.03 -27.73 -0.85
N GLY A 463 -7.20 -28.49 0.23
CA GLY A 463 -7.74 -28.01 1.48
C GLY A 463 -6.71 -27.19 2.27
N PHE A 464 -7.17 -26.60 3.34
CA PHE A 464 -6.32 -25.95 4.35
C PHE A 464 -5.77 -27.01 5.31
N ASP A 465 -4.51 -26.93 5.70
CA ASP A 465 -3.79 -27.95 6.49
C ASP A 465 -4.32 -28.11 7.94
N GLY A 466 -5.18 -27.21 8.38
CA GLY A 466 -5.83 -27.22 9.69
C GLY A 466 -4.96 -26.62 10.82
N VAL A 467 -5.64 -26.01 11.79
CA VAL A 467 -5.00 -25.31 12.93
C VAL A 467 -4.11 -26.23 13.75
N GLU A 468 -4.56 -27.48 13.98
CA GLU A 468 -3.83 -28.45 14.79
C GLU A 468 -2.46 -28.81 14.16
N ASN A 469 -2.46 -29.18 12.87
CA ASN A 469 -1.23 -29.58 12.17
C ASN A 469 -0.28 -28.39 11.99
N LEU A 470 -0.80 -27.21 11.62
CA LEU A 470 0.01 -25.99 11.53
C LEU A 470 0.64 -25.61 12.88
N THR A 471 -0.11 -25.74 13.98
CA THR A 471 0.43 -25.51 15.32
C THR A 471 1.54 -26.50 15.67
N ARG A 472 1.38 -27.77 15.32
CA ARG A 472 2.42 -28.81 15.47
C ARG A 472 3.68 -28.44 14.68
N LYS A 473 3.54 -28.08 13.40
CA LYS A 473 4.66 -27.67 12.52
C LYS A 473 5.38 -26.42 13.06
N LEU A 474 4.65 -25.43 13.55
CA LEU A 474 5.25 -24.25 14.19
C LEU A 474 6.01 -24.59 15.46
N ALA A 475 5.46 -25.45 16.31
CA ALA A 475 6.15 -25.90 17.51
C ALA A 475 7.43 -26.65 17.16
N TYR A 476 7.39 -27.51 16.14
CA TYR A 476 8.55 -28.20 15.60
C TYR A 476 9.65 -27.23 15.14
N LEU A 477 9.31 -26.24 14.32
CA LEU A 477 10.26 -25.22 13.84
C LEU A 477 10.82 -24.38 14.99
N LYS A 478 9.98 -23.93 15.93
CA LYS A 478 10.42 -23.18 17.12
C LYS A 478 11.48 -23.94 17.91
N ASP A 479 11.30 -25.24 18.10
CA ASP A 479 12.28 -26.06 18.80
C ASP A 479 13.61 -26.14 18.03
N ARG A 480 13.57 -26.41 16.72
CA ARG A 480 14.76 -26.45 15.85
C ARG A 480 15.51 -25.12 15.80
N PHE A 481 14.81 -23.98 15.69
CA PHE A 481 15.44 -22.66 15.61
C PHE A 481 16.00 -22.17 16.96
N ARG A 482 15.58 -22.73 18.09
CA ARG A 482 16.06 -22.33 19.43
C ARG A 482 17.60 -22.38 19.55
N SER A 483 18.24 -23.34 18.88
CA SER A 483 19.69 -23.50 18.88
C SER A 483 20.44 -22.71 17.80
N VAL A 484 19.76 -22.05 16.87
CA VAL A 484 20.36 -21.37 15.72
C VAL A 484 20.69 -19.92 16.08
N LYS A 485 21.93 -19.67 16.53
CA LYS A 485 22.38 -18.31 16.87
C LYS A 485 22.41 -17.40 15.63
N GLY A 486 21.75 -16.23 15.70
CA GLY A 486 21.63 -15.27 14.61
C GLY A 486 20.34 -15.41 13.80
N ALA A 487 19.53 -16.45 14.03
CA ALA A 487 18.20 -16.56 13.48
C ALA A 487 17.14 -16.00 14.46
N LYS A 488 16.17 -15.26 13.93
CA LYS A 488 14.95 -14.85 14.63
C LYS A 488 13.75 -15.32 13.81
N MET A 489 12.83 -16.04 14.44
CA MET A 489 11.62 -16.52 13.77
C MET A 489 10.40 -15.73 14.24
N THR A 490 9.58 -15.28 13.27
CA THR A 490 8.22 -14.77 13.47
C THR A 490 7.26 -15.64 12.66
N TRP A 491 5.98 -15.64 12.98
CA TRP A 491 5.01 -16.50 12.31
C TRP A 491 3.64 -15.87 12.25
N HIS A 492 2.83 -16.34 11.30
CA HIS A 492 1.40 -16.06 11.22
C HIS A 492 0.64 -17.06 12.08
N GLU A 493 -0.31 -16.60 12.88
CA GLU A 493 -1.08 -17.45 13.79
C GLU A 493 -2.04 -18.38 13.01
N PRO A 494 -2.00 -19.71 13.25
CA PRO A 494 -2.83 -20.68 12.54
C PRO A 494 -4.34 -20.42 12.65
N LYS A 495 -4.80 -19.84 13.75
CA LYS A 495 -6.21 -19.48 13.96
C LYS A 495 -6.66 -18.34 13.06
N GLU A 496 -5.80 -17.33 12.84
CA GLU A 496 -6.04 -16.24 11.90
C GLU A 496 -6.04 -16.79 10.46
N ALA A 497 -5.06 -17.62 10.12
CA ALA A 497 -4.97 -18.28 8.81
C ALA A 497 -6.19 -19.17 8.49
N GLU A 498 -6.79 -19.84 9.48
CA GLU A 498 -8.01 -20.62 9.28
C GLU A 498 -9.18 -19.73 8.84
N ILE A 499 -9.36 -18.60 9.49
CA ILE A 499 -10.44 -17.66 9.14
C ILE A 499 -10.16 -17.02 7.77
N GLU A 500 -8.93 -16.63 7.48
CA GLU A 500 -8.55 -16.13 6.16
C GLU A 500 -8.84 -17.18 5.07
N ALA A 501 -8.53 -18.47 5.33
CA ALA A 501 -8.83 -19.55 4.40
C ALA A 501 -10.34 -19.74 4.20
N MET A 502 -11.13 -19.66 5.28
CA MET A 502 -12.60 -19.71 5.22
C MET A 502 -13.17 -18.60 4.33
N LEU A 503 -12.67 -17.37 4.47
CA LEU A 503 -13.11 -16.22 3.70
C LEU A 503 -12.64 -16.31 2.24
N SER A 504 -11.41 -16.74 2.02
CA SER A 504 -10.82 -16.85 0.67
C SER A 504 -11.46 -17.95 -0.19
N LEU A 505 -11.82 -19.07 0.43
CA LEU A 505 -12.41 -20.25 -0.23
C LEU A 505 -13.93 -20.31 -0.13
N GLY A 506 -14.53 -19.37 0.59
CA GLY A 506 -15.94 -19.31 0.92
C GLY A 506 -16.85 -19.08 -0.28
N ASP A 507 -18.06 -19.60 -0.19
CA ASP A 507 -19.16 -19.26 -1.09
C ASP A 507 -20.06 -18.16 -0.49
N ARG A 508 -21.15 -17.81 -1.19
CA ARG A 508 -22.12 -16.76 -0.78
C ARG A 508 -22.65 -16.95 0.65
N ARG A 509 -22.73 -18.18 1.14
CA ARG A 509 -23.19 -18.48 2.50
C ARG A 509 -22.27 -17.91 3.59
N MET A 510 -20.98 -17.63 3.25
CA MET A 510 -20.05 -16.95 4.15
C MET A 510 -20.51 -15.53 4.53
N GLY A 511 -21.27 -14.85 3.68
CA GLY A 511 -21.81 -13.51 3.98
C GLY A 511 -22.60 -13.49 5.28
N ARG A 512 -23.35 -14.57 5.56
CA ARG A 512 -24.10 -14.72 6.84
C ARG A 512 -23.14 -14.77 8.05
N ALA A 513 -22.03 -15.49 7.93
CA ALA A 513 -21.03 -15.56 9.00
C ALA A 513 -20.35 -14.21 9.22
N VAL A 514 -19.97 -13.50 8.14
CA VAL A 514 -19.41 -12.13 8.22
C VAL A 514 -20.40 -11.19 8.93
N LEU A 515 -21.68 -11.24 8.57
CA LEU A 515 -22.73 -10.44 9.20
C LEU A 515 -22.86 -10.76 10.70
N GLU A 516 -22.84 -12.05 11.08
CA GLU A 516 -22.91 -12.47 12.48
C GLU A 516 -21.67 -12.05 13.29
N VAL A 517 -20.46 -12.14 12.72
CA VAL A 517 -19.23 -11.64 13.36
C VAL A 517 -19.33 -10.16 13.62
N TRP A 518 -19.77 -9.37 12.62
CA TRP A 518 -19.96 -7.93 12.78
C TRP A 518 -21.00 -7.60 13.87
N LYS A 519 -22.18 -8.27 13.87
CA LYS A 519 -23.21 -8.08 14.91
C LYS A 519 -22.69 -8.38 16.31
N ARG A 520 -21.74 -9.32 16.45
CA ARG A 520 -21.04 -9.64 17.70
C ARG A 520 -19.87 -8.70 18.01
N GLY A 521 -19.74 -7.61 17.27
CA GLY A 521 -18.73 -6.57 17.47
C GLY A 521 -17.38 -6.87 16.80
N GLY A 522 -17.31 -7.82 15.85
CA GLY A 522 -16.11 -8.09 15.08
C GLY A 522 -15.85 -7.00 14.05
N ARG A 523 -14.64 -6.49 14.04
CA ARG A 523 -14.06 -5.56 13.08
C ARG A 523 -12.56 -5.49 13.24
N PHE A 524 -11.84 -5.05 12.22
CA PHE A 524 -10.38 -5.00 12.21
C PHE A 524 -9.73 -6.37 12.49
N ASP A 525 -10.30 -7.45 11.94
CA ASP A 525 -9.78 -8.81 12.15
C ASP A 525 -8.38 -9.02 11.56
N ALA A 526 -7.89 -8.11 10.68
CA ALA A 526 -6.50 -8.06 10.23
C ALA A 526 -5.52 -7.58 11.31
N TRP A 527 -6.02 -7.06 12.44
CA TRP A 527 -5.24 -6.56 13.57
C TRP A 527 -5.38 -7.56 14.72
N SER A 528 -4.30 -8.19 15.14
CA SER A 528 -4.32 -9.30 16.11
C SER A 528 -4.96 -8.92 17.46
N GLU A 529 -4.89 -7.64 17.85
CA GLU A 529 -5.55 -7.13 19.08
C GLU A 529 -7.07 -7.07 18.97
N HIS A 530 -7.64 -7.09 17.76
CA HIS A 530 -9.07 -7.09 17.51
C HIS A 530 -9.61 -8.44 17.06
N PHE A 531 -8.74 -9.32 16.57
CA PHE A 531 -9.10 -10.67 16.14
C PHE A 531 -9.61 -11.53 17.31
N SER A 532 -10.68 -12.28 17.11
CA SER A 532 -11.18 -13.29 18.07
C SER A 532 -11.67 -14.53 17.35
N TRP A 533 -10.90 -15.60 17.50
CA TRP A 533 -11.24 -16.91 16.95
C TRP A 533 -12.53 -17.49 17.55
N GLU A 534 -12.79 -17.23 18.82
CA GLU A 534 -14.01 -17.65 19.53
C GLU A 534 -15.23 -16.94 18.97
N ARG A 535 -15.11 -15.64 18.66
CA ARG A 535 -16.18 -14.85 18.02
C ARG A 535 -16.52 -15.43 16.64
N TRP A 536 -15.50 -15.73 15.82
CA TRP A 536 -15.69 -16.34 14.51
C TRP A 536 -16.34 -17.71 14.60
N ASN A 537 -15.89 -18.60 15.52
CA ASN A 537 -16.49 -19.93 15.70
C ASN A 537 -17.97 -19.84 16.07
N GLY A 538 -18.31 -19.00 17.05
CA GLY A 538 -19.70 -18.81 17.44
C GLY A 538 -20.58 -18.21 16.35
N ALA A 539 -20.01 -17.36 15.47
CA ALA A 539 -20.71 -16.79 14.34
C ALA A 539 -20.93 -17.82 13.21
N LEU A 540 -19.92 -18.62 12.88
CA LEU A 540 -20.01 -19.71 11.91
C LEU A 540 -21.07 -20.72 12.31
N GLU A 541 -21.12 -21.11 13.59
CA GLU A 541 -22.14 -22.01 14.13
C GLU A 541 -23.55 -21.41 14.00
N ALA A 542 -23.72 -20.13 14.42
CA ALA A 542 -25.01 -19.46 14.33
C ALA A 542 -25.47 -19.25 12.86
N ALA A 543 -24.55 -19.02 11.95
CA ALA A 543 -24.83 -18.88 10.52
C ALA A 543 -25.06 -20.23 9.80
N GLY A 544 -24.82 -21.36 10.47
CA GLY A 544 -24.92 -22.68 9.87
C GLY A 544 -23.85 -22.94 8.78
N VAL A 545 -22.66 -22.37 8.94
CA VAL A 545 -21.53 -22.51 8.01
C VAL A 545 -20.44 -23.37 8.63
N PRO A 546 -20.42 -24.67 8.39
CA PRO A 546 -19.40 -25.57 8.94
C PRO A 546 -18.05 -25.31 8.25
N LYS A 547 -16.97 -25.28 9.04
CA LYS A 547 -15.60 -25.06 8.55
C LYS A 547 -15.17 -26.08 7.50
N THR A 548 -15.55 -27.33 7.70
CA THR A 548 -15.22 -28.46 6.80
C THR A 548 -15.70 -28.23 5.37
N ARG A 549 -16.78 -27.46 5.18
CA ARG A 549 -17.31 -27.13 3.85
C ARG A 549 -16.29 -26.46 2.94
N HIS A 550 -15.59 -25.46 3.44
CA HIS A 550 -14.69 -24.63 2.64
C HIS A 550 -13.23 -25.08 2.73
N LEU A 551 -12.82 -25.67 3.85
CA LEU A 551 -11.43 -26.03 4.14
C LEU A 551 -10.99 -27.42 3.64
N ARG A 552 -11.91 -28.26 3.15
CA ARG A 552 -11.60 -29.58 2.61
C ARG A 552 -10.91 -29.52 1.26
N ASP A 553 -10.28 -30.63 0.87
CA ASP A 553 -9.92 -30.87 -0.54
C ASP A 553 -11.17 -30.88 -1.43
N LYS A 554 -11.05 -30.35 -2.63
CA LYS A 554 -12.13 -30.23 -3.62
C LYS A 554 -11.87 -31.15 -4.80
N ASP A 555 -12.94 -31.71 -5.39
CA ASP A 555 -12.83 -32.46 -6.64
C ASP A 555 -12.47 -31.51 -7.79
N LEU A 556 -11.63 -31.99 -8.73
CA LEU A 556 -11.20 -31.17 -9.88
C LEU A 556 -12.36 -30.79 -10.81
N LYS A 557 -13.50 -31.48 -10.71
CA LYS A 557 -14.72 -31.21 -11.50
C LYS A 557 -15.77 -30.44 -10.72
N GLU A 558 -15.54 -30.18 -9.44
CA GLU A 558 -16.49 -29.46 -8.59
C GLU A 558 -16.62 -28.02 -9.05
N THR A 559 -17.82 -27.47 -9.01
CA THR A 559 -18.10 -26.06 -9.20
C THR A 559 -17.56 -25.28 -8.00
N LEU A 560 -16.65 -24.34 -8.26
CA LEU A 560 -16.01 -23.54 -7.22
C LEU A 560 -16.74 -22.21 -7.04
N PRO A 561 -16.64 -21.56 -5.86
CA PRO A 561 -17.32 -20.29 -5.60
C PRO A 561 -17.03 -19.17 -6.61
N TRP A 562 -15.87 -19.17 -7.22
CA TRP A 562 -15.40 -18.18 -8.20
C TRP A 562 -15.59 -18.58 -9.66
N ASP A 563 -16.25 -19.72 -9.96
CA ASP A 563 -16.45 -20.17 -11.35
C ASP A 563 -17.47 -19.29 -12.12
N VAL A 564 -18.17 -18.36 -11.46
CA VAL A 564 -18.98 -17.30 -12.09
C VAL A 564 -18.10 -16.19 -12.73
N ILE A 565 -16.79 -16.19 -12.44
CA ILE A 565 -15.80 -15.23 -12.97
C ILE A 565 -14.91 -15.92 -14.00
N ASP A 566 -14.83 -15.36 -15.20
CA ASP A 566 -13.81 -15.72 -16.19
C ASP A 566 -12.55 -14.87 -15.98
N ALA A 567 -11.56 -15.41 -15.30
CA ALA A 567 -10.27 -14.75 -15.10
C ALA A 567 -9.36 -14.81 -16.34
N SER A 568 -9.84 -15.32 -17.45
CA SER A 568 -9.06 -15.66 -18.66
C SER A 568 -7.98 -16.74 -18.41
N ILE A 569 -8.06 -17.47 -17.29
CA ILE A 569 -7.16 -18.59 -16.97
C ILE A 569 -7.93 -19.89 -17.10
N ARG A 570 -7.56 -20.71 -18.07
CA ARG A 570 -8.27 -21.95 -18.38
C ARG A 570 -8.15 -22.98 -17.25
N LYS A 571 -9.28 -23.48 -16.76
CA LYS A 571 -9.31 -24.52 -15.72
C LYS A 571 -8.49 -25.78 -16.09
N PRO A 572 -8.49 -26.29 -17.37
CA PRO A 572 -7.61 -27.39 -17.76
C PRO A 572 -6.11 -27.10 -17.60
N PHE A 573 -5.66 -25.88 -17.85
CA PHE A 573 -4.27 -25.48 -17.60
C PHE A 573 -3.93 -25.60 -16.10
N LEU A 574 -4.77 -25.08 -15.22
CA LEU A 574 -4.58 -25.19 -13.76
C LEU A 574 -4.54 -26.65 -13.30
N VAL A 575 -5.39 -27.53 -13.88
CA VAL A 575 -5.38 -28.98 -13.61
C VAL A 575 -4.08 -29.64 -14.05
N VAL A 576 -3.51 -29.23 -15.22
CA VAL A 576 -2.21 -29.74 -15.67
C VAL A 576 -1.11 -29.33 -14.69
N GLU A 577 -1.10 -28.07 -14.25
CA GLU A 577 -0.12 -27.59 -13.27
C GLU A 577 -0.29 -28.25 -11.89
N TRP A 578 -1.52 -28.52 -11.45
CA TRP A 578 -1.81 -29.31 -10.25
C TRP A 578 -1.22 -30.73 -10.35
N LYS A 579 -1.38 -31.40 -11.51
CA LYS A 579 -0.80 -32.74 -11.74
C LYS A 579 0.72 -32.72 -11.79
N LYS A 580 1.32 -31.66 -12.35
CA LYS A 580 2.78 -31.45 -12.36
C LYS A 580 3.30 -31.25 -10.93
N ALA A 581 2.59 -30.49 -10.09
CA ALA A 581 2.94 -30.31 -8.68
C ALA A 581 3.08 -31.64 -7.94
N LEU A 582 2.09 -32.53 -8.07
CA LEU A 582 2.12 -33.86 -7.44
C LEU A 582 3.24 -34.77 -7.96
N LYS A 583 3.77 -34.49 -9.15
CA LYS A 583 4.90 -35.21 -9.74
C LYS A 583 6.24 -34.47 -9.57
N GLU A 584 6.25 -33.37 -8.79
CA GLU A 584 7.43 -32.52 -8.58
C GLU A 584 8.05 -32.01 -9.88
N MET A 585 7.23 -31.85 -10.93
CA MET A 585 7.67 -31.40 -12.25
C MET A 585 7.67 -29.88 -12.34
N HIS A 586 8.66 -29.36 -13.04
CA HIS A 586 8.85 -27.93 -13.27
C HIS A 586 8.06 -27.40 -14.46
N THR A 587 7.74 -26.13 -14.44
CA THR A 587 7.21 -25.36 -15.57
C THR A 587 8.02 -24.07 -15.68
N ASP A 588 8.70 -23.87 -16.80
CA ASP A 588 9.56 -22.72 -17.06
C ASP A 588 8.75 -21.42 -17.19
N ASP A 589 9.43 -20.29 -17.06
CA ASP A 589 8.85 -18.97 -17.28
C ASP A 589 8.50 -18.79 -18.77
N CYS A 590 7.22 -18.55 -19.06
CA CYS A 590 6.76 -18.40 -20.45
C CYS A 590 7.18 -17.05 -21.09
N LYS A 591 7.71 -16.11 -20.34
CA LYS A 591 8.24 -14.82 -20.85
C LYS A 591 9.43 -15.04 -21.78
N TRP A 592 10.26 -16.05 -21.47
CA TRP A 592 11.49 -16.36 -22.19
C TRP A 592 11.48 -17.71 -22.90
N GLY A 593 10.41 -18.46 -22.78
CA GLY A 593 10.31 -19.83 -23.21
C GLY A 593 9.04 -20.13 -24.01
N HIS A 594 8.54 -21.36 -23.83
CA HIS A 594 7.37 -21.87 -24.52
C HIS A 594 6.07 -21.36 -23.87
N CYS A 595 5.11 -20.94 -24.68
CA CYS A 595 3.77 -20.60 -24.21
C CYS A 595 2.98 -21.89 -23.82
N TYR A 596 2.49 -21.93 -22.58
CA TYR A 596 1.73 -23.07 -22.04
C TYR A 596 0.21 -22.96 -22.26
N ALA A 597 -0.25 -22.00 -23.05
CA ALA A 597 -1.65 -21.79 -23.40
C ALA A 597 -2.56 -21.69 -22.16
N CYS A 598 -2.16 -20.87 -21.19
CA CYS A 598 -2.88 -20.72 -19.92
C CYS A 598 -4.30 -20.13 -20.09
N GLY A 599 -4.61 -19.52 -21.22
CA GLY A 599 -5.91 -18.93 -21.55
C GLY A 599 -5.87 -17.41 -21.75
N VAL A 600 -4.82 -16.74 -21.26
CA VAL A 600 -4.60 -15.32 -21.60
C VAL A 600 -4.48 -15.20 -23.11
N PRO A 601 -5.21 -14.30 -23.77
CA PRO A 601 -5.18 -14.10 -25.22
C PRO A 601 -3.77 -13.83 -25.75
N GLY A 602 -3.53 -14.11 -27.04
CA GLY A 602 -2.30 -13.75 -27.76
C GLY A 602 -1.15 -14.74 -27.67
N ASN A 603 -1.30 -15.88 -26.98
CA ASN A 603 -0.25 -16.92 -26.90
C ASN A 603 1.15 -16.39 -26.58
N GLY A 604 1.24 -15.36 -25.73
CA GLY A 604 2.47 -14.66 -25.36
C GLY A 604 2.69 -13.33 -26.09
N GLU A 605 1.91 -13.00 -27.11
CA GLU A 605 1.95 -11.68 -27.77
C GLU A 605 1.36 -10.56 -26.92
N ASP A 606 0.57 -10.90 -25.89
CA ASP A 606 0.02 -9.93 -24.93
C ASP A 606 1.02 -9.49 -23.85
N ILE A 607 2.22 -10.08 -23.83
CA ILE A 607 3.28 -9.62 -22.94
C ILE A 607 3.85 -8.32 -23.51
N VAL A 608 3.54 -7.20 -22.83
CA VAL A 608 4.03 -5.87 -23.20
C VAL A 608 5.32 -5.60 -22.43
N LEU A 609 6.45 -5.70 -23.12
CA LEU A 609 7.76 -5.36 -22.57
C LEU A 609 8.03 -3.87 -22.74
N ALA A 610 8.79 -3.30 -21.79
CA ALA A 610 9.25 -1.92 -21.87
C ALA A 610 10.22 -1.72 -23.05
N ASN A 611 10.13 -0.56 -23.68
CA ASN A 611 11.14 -0.13 -24.63
C ASN A 611 12.49 0.09 -23.93
N PRO A 612 13.64 -0.11 -24.62
CA PRO A 612 14.92 0.24 -24.06
C PRO A 612 15.00 1.72 -23.67
N LEU A 613 15.70 2.03 -22.57
CA LEU A 613 15.95 3.41 -22.20
C LEU A 613 16.74 4.09 -23.32
N PRO A 614 16.29 5.23 -23.87
CA PRO A 614 17.03 5.95 -24.92
C PRO A 614 18.45 6.30 -24.48
N GLY A 615 19.46 6.08 -25.33
CA GLY A 615 20.87 6.34 -25.00
C GLY A 615 21.20 7.81 -24.67
N GLU A 616 20.39 8.75 -25.15
CA GLU A 616 20.50 10.18 -24.88
C GLU A 616 19.60 10.62 -23.70
N PHE A 617 18.89 9.70 -23.07
CA PHE A 617 18.01 10.04 -21.94
C PHE A 617 18.82 10.51 -20.74
N SER A 618 18.54 11.71 -20.26
CA SER A 618 19.16 12.29 -19.06
C SER A 618 18.08 12.69 -18.06
N PHE A 619 18.19 12.20 -16.84
CA PHE A 619 17.32 12.58 -15.73
C PHE A 619 17.36 14.09 -15.43
N ALA A 620 18.46 14.76 -15.77
CA ALA A 620 18.69 16.17 -15.51
C ALA A 620 18.22 17.12 -16.65
N SER A 621 17.92 16.61 -17.85
CA SER A 621 17.83 17.45 -19.06
C SER A 621 16.46 18.09 -19.35
N GLU A 622 15.41 17.87 -18.58
CA GLU A 622 14.14 18.58 -18.76
C GLU A 622 13.87 19.54 -17.58
N GLY A 623 14.57 20.66 -17.58
CA GLY A 623 14.18 21.86 -16.83
C GLY A 623 13.00 22.54 -17.53
N SER A 624 11.93 22.72 -16.76
CA SER A 624 10.86 23.72 -16.95
C SER A 624 10.59 24.18 -18.39
N GLY A 625 9.77 23.47 -19.15
CA GLY A 625 9.29 23.96 -20.42
C GLY A 625 8.15 23.12 -20.98
N ALA A 626 6.97 23.67 -20.89
CA ALA A 626 5.70 23.21 -21.45
C ALA A 626 4.85 22.33 -20.51
N GLN A 627 4.02 23.00 -19.74
CA GLN A 627 2.71 22.47 -19.39
C GLN A 627 1.99 22.18 -20.72
N SER A 628 1.98 20.93 -21.16
CA SER A 628 0.99 20.49 -22.11
C SER A 628 -0.36 20.59 -21.37
N ALA A 629 -1.29 21.36 -21.93
CA ALA A 629 -2.66 21.39 -21.48
C ALA A 629 -3.16 19.94 -21.38
N PRO A 630 -4.01 19.62 -20.39
CA PRO A 630 -4.61 18.29 -20.32
C PRO A 630 -5.30 18.01 -21.65
N PRO A 631 -5.18 16.79 -22.21
CA PRO A 631 -5.90 16.42 -23.41
C PRO A 631 -7.39 16.66 -23.18
N GLY A 632 -8.02 17.38 -24.11
CA GLY A 632 -9.45 17.65 -24.04
C GLY A 632 -10.26 16.34 -24.07
N ASP A 633 -11.42 16.38 -23.46
CA ASP A 633 -12.37 15.26 -23.30
C ASP A 633 -12.68 14.42 -24.57
N SER A 634 -12.23 14.86 -25.76
CA SER A 634 -12.52 14.20 -27.05
C SER A 634 -11.56 13.09 -27.45
N ASP A 635 -10.32 13.07 -26.93
CA ASP A 635 -9.29 12.18 -27.50
C ASP A 635 -9.25 10.77 -26.88
N PHE A 636 -9.95 10.56 -25.77
CA PHE A 636 -9.96 9.27 -25.08
C PHE A 636 -11.00 8.27 -25.62
N LEU A 637 -12.01 8.75 -26.38
CA LEU A 637 -13.15 7.93 -26.84
C LEU A 637 -13.24 7.70 -28.36
N GLU A 638 -12.45 8.37 -29.21
CA GLU A 638 -12.53 8.18 -30.64
C GLU A 638 -11.75 6.99 -31.23
N GLY A 639 -10.93 6.29 -30.44
CA GLY A 639 -10.04 5.22 -30.90
C GLY A 639 -10.67 3.84 -31.14
N LYS A 640 -11.92 3.57 -30.72
CA LYS A 640 -12.47 2.20 -30.76
C LYS A 640 -13.88 2.11 -31.32
N ARG A 641 -14.07 2.44 -32.61
CA ARG A 641 -15.19 1.91 -33.40
C ARG A 641 -14.64 1.03 -34.53
N GLY A 642 -14.76 -0.28 -34.36
CA GLY A 642 -14.57 -1.27 -35.40
C GLY A 642 -13.56 -2.37 -35.11
N LEU A 643 -13.95 -3.37 -34.32
CA LEU A 643 -13.25 -4.64 -34.25
C LEU A 643 -14.01 -5.69 -35.05
N SER A 644 -13.57 -5.92 -36.26
CA SER A 644 -13.81 -7.17 -37.00
C SER A 644 -12.46 -7.86 -37.10
N PHE A 645 -12.35 -9.10 -36.56
CA PHE A 645 -11.15 -9.90 -36.61
C PHE A 645 -11.04 -10.68 -37.91
N PRO A 646 -9.86 -10.76 -38.54
CA PRO A 646 -9.43 -11.93 -39.25
C PRO A 646 -8.16 -12.53 -38.64
N LEU A 647 -8.16 -13.85 -38.48
CA LEU A 647 -7.02 -14.67 -38.08
C LEU A 647 -5.94 -14.68 -39.19
N PRO A 648 -4.66 -14.49 -38.85
CA PRO A 648 -3.56 -14.88 -39.77
C PRO A 648 -2.96 -16.20 -39.34
N SER A 649 -2.82 -17.07 -40.30
CA SER A 649 -2.04 -18.31 -40.29
C SER A 649 -0.54 -18.04 -40.50
N SER A 650 0.28 -18.89 -39.85
CA SER A 650 1.71 -19.14 -40.07
C SER A 650 2.70 -18.33 -39.26
N TYR A 651 3.22 -18.99 -38.22
CA TYR A 651 4.53 -18.71 -37.66
C TYR A 651 5.37 -20.00 -37.76
N THR A 652 6.36 -20.00 -38.62
CA THR A 652 7.46 -20.96 -38.63
C THR A 652 8.78 -20.23 -38.54
N GLU A 653 9.58 -20.70 -37.59
CA GLU A 653 11.03 -20.57 -37.50
C GLU A 653 11.70 -19.18 -37.45
N LYS A 654 12.05 -18.75 -36.20
CA LYS A 654 13.36 -18.17 -35.88
C LYS A 654 13.54 -17.95 -34.39
N ALA A 655 13.98 -18.94 -33.66
CA ALA A 655 14.70 -18.79 -32.41
C ALA A 655 15.50 -20.05 -32.12
N LYS A 656 16.61 -20.20 -32.81
CA LYS A 656 17.69 -21.11 -32.37
C LYS A 656 18.84 -20.24 -31.87
N GLY A 657 19.17 -20.39 -30.59
CA GLY A 657 20.51 -20.17 -30.06
C GLY A 657 20.77 -18.83 -29.39
N ALA A 658 20.42 -18.73 -28.15
CA ALA A 658 21.21 -17.96 -27.21
C ALA A 658 21.43 -18.79 -25.93
N ALA A 659 22.42 -19.67 -26.01
CA ALA A 659 22.95 -20.31 -24.80
C ALA A 659 23.68 -19.25 -23.96
N TYR A 660 23.27 -19.10 -22.72
CA TYR A 660 24.00 -18.35 -21.72
C TYR A 660 25.37 -18.99 -21.53
N ARG A 661 26.42 -18.39 -22.12
CA ARG A 661 27.79 -18.68 -21.75
C ARG A 661 28.11 -17.88 -20.49
N THR A 662 28.24 -18.58 -19.39
CA THR A 662 28.95 -18.10 -18.19
C THR A 662 30.36 -17.68 -18.60
N LYS A 663 30.61 -16.37 -18.60
CA LYS A 663 32.00 -15.88 -18.68
C LYS A 663 32.64 -16.10 -17.31
N ALA A 664 33.76 -16.80 -17.35
CA ALA A 664 34.63 -17.06 -16.22
C ALA A 664 34.94 -15.73 -15.49
N THR A 665 34.77 -15.78 -14.18
CA THR A 665 35.14 -14.73 -13.22
C THR A 665 36.62 -14.43 -13.30
N PRO A 666 37.02 -13.13 -13.38
CA PRO A 666 38.41 -12.76 -13.11
C PRO A 666 38.70 -12.89 -11.62
N ASP A 667 39.89 -13.36 -11.28
CA ASP A 667 40.41 -13.55 -9.93
C ASP A 667 40.20 -12.32 -9.05
N LEU A 668 39.43 -12.53 -7.96
CA LEU A 668 39.18 -11.53 -6.94
C LEU A 668 40.42 -11.41 -6.02
N LEU A 669 41.15 -10.31 -6.13
CA LEU A 669 42.15 -9.89 -5.16
C LEU A 669 41.47 -9.57 -3.79
N PRO A 670 42.11 -9.91 -2.65
CA PRO A 670 41.51 -9.71 -1.33
C PRO A 670 41.38 -8.21 -0.98
N LEU A 671 40.20 -7.79 -0.58
CA LEU A 671 39.85 -6.44 -0.13
C LEU A 671 40.44 -6.10 1.27
N ARG A 672 41.77 -6.14 1.39
CA ARG A 672 42.48 -5.46 2.48
C ARG A 672 43.37 -4.40 1.86
N GLN A 673 42.83 -3.26 1.53
CA GLN A 673 43.48 -1.95 1.44
C GLN A 673 42.55 -1.00 0.68
N ARG A 674 41.50 -0.49 1.30
CA ARG A 674 40.93 0.77 0.86
C ARG A 674 41.88 1.87 1.32
N ARG A 675 42.81 2.21 0.46
CA ARG A 675 43.47 3.52 0.48
C ARG A 675 42.39 4.57 0.27
N SER A 676 42.43 5.65 1.06
CA SER A 676 41.73 6.90 0.80
C SER A 676 41.82 7.25 -0.68
N PRO A 677 40.75 7.82 -1.29
CA PRO A 677 40.80 8.20 -2.68
C PRO A 677 41.99 9.14 -2.91
N ALA A 678 42.78 8.80 -3.94
CA ALA A 678 43.92 9.58 -4.34
C ALA A 678 43.52 11.06 -4.60
N SER A 679 44.21 11.97 -3.97
CA SER A 679 44.24 13.39 -4.20
C SER A 679 44.38 13.69 -5.69
N GLY A 680 43.32 14.16 -6.32
CA GLY A 680 43.28 14.56 -7.72
C GLY A 680 42.02 15.26 -8.16
N VAL A 681 41.03 15.37 -7.27
CA VAL A 681 39.90 16.27 -7.46
C VAL A 681 40.30 17.62 -6.87
N ALA A 682 40.25 18.68 -7.69
CA ALA A 682 40.44 20.06 -7.22
C ALA A 682 39.65 20.21 -5.92
N ALA A 683 40.30 20.67 -4.87
CA ALA A 683 39.70 20.87 -3.57
C ALA A 683 38.47 21.76 -3.74
N LEU A 684 37.30 21.17 -3.79
CA LEU A 684 36.06 21.90 -3.63
C LEU A 684 36.19 22.61 -2.28
N VAL A 685 36.14 23.96 -2.31
CA VAL A 685 36.05 24.78 -1.11
C VAL A 685 35.03 24.13 -0.21
N PRO A 686 35.37 23.78 1.05
CA PRO A 686 34.40 23.16 1.93
C PRO A 686 33.23 24.12 2.06
N LEU A 687 32.06 23.75 1.53
CA LEU A 687 30.83 24.49 1.74
C LEU A 687 30.64 24.59 3.25
N THR A 688 30.81 25.80 3.80
CA THR A 688 30.65 26.02 5.24
C THR A 688 29.18 25.86 5.57
N ALA A 689 28.85 24.77 6.28
CA ALA A 689 27.49 24.57 6.75
C ALA A 689 27.04 25.77 7.60
N ARG A 690 25.88 26.29 7.30
CA ARG A 690 25.22 27.38 8.02
C ARG A 690 23.97 26.81 8.70
N THR A 691 23.69 27.26 9.90
CA THR A 691 22.49 26.90 10.63
C THR A 691 21.52 28.06 10.61
N TYR A 692 20.29 27.80 10.17
CA TYR A 692 19.20 28.77 10.22
C TYR A 692 18.20 28.36 11.27
N ARG A 693 17.72 29.31 12.08
CA ARG A 693 16.57 29.20 12.94
C ARG A 693 15.35 29.78 12.25
N LEU A 694 14.31 28.97 12.11
CA LEU A 694 13.06 29.36 11.48
C LEU A 694 11.95 29.39 12.52
N SER A 695 11.14 30.45 12.43
CA SER A 695 9.87 30.52 13.20
C SER A 695 8.73 30.11 12.28
N PHE A 696 7.75 29.40 12.84
CA PHE A 696 6.54 29.02 12.12
C PHE A 696 5.30 29.07 12.99
N VAL A 697 4.14 29.19 12.35
CA VAL A 697 2.83 29.10 13.00
C VAL A 697 2.26 27.70 12.82
N LYS A 698 1.47 27.25 13.81
CA LYS A 698 0.71 26.01 13.80
C LYS A 698 -0.71 26.28 14.26
N LEU A 699 -1.62 26.53 13.33
CA LEU A 699 -2.96 27.03 13.57
C LEU A 699 -4.03 26.13 12.93
N GLY A 700 -5.28 26.31 13.33
CA GLY A 700 -6.41 25.56 12.78
C GLY A 700 -6.23 24.05 12.92
N ASP A 701 -6.47 23.31 11.84
CA ASP A 701 -6.39 21.84 11.84
C ASP A 701 -4.97 21.30 12.03
N ALA A 702 -3.94 22.08 11.72
CA ALA A 702 -2.56 21.69 12.00
C ALA A 702 -2.32 21.42 13.51
N ARG A 703 -3.14 21.95 14.42
CA ARG A 703 -3.07 21.65 15.86
C ARG A 703 -3.21 20.16 16.19
N TYR A 704 -3.83 19.38 15.28
CA TYR A 704 -4.03 17.94 15.44
C TYR A 704 -2.88 17.10 14.86
N LEU A 705 -1.84 17.72 14.31
CA LEU A 705 -0.60 17.05 13.96
C LEU A 705 0.25 16.83 15.21
N SER A 706 0.78 15.64 15.41
CA SER A 706 1.75 15.38 16.47
C SER A 706 3.04 16.19 16.22
N HIS A 707 3.91 16.28 17.22
CA HIS A 707 5.22 16.89 17.06
C HIS A 707 6.04 16.20 15.95
N ARG A 708 6.00 14.87 15.89
CA ARG A 708 6.67 14.07 14.86
C ARG A 708 6.06 14.33 13.48
N ASN A 709 4.74 14.29 13.33
CA ASN A 709 4.10 14.58 12.04
C ASN A 709 4.43 15.99 11.55
N THR A 710 4.50 16.96 12.46
CA THR A 710 4.92 18.33 12.10
C THR A 710 6.35 18.36 11.58
N MET A 711 7.27 17.61 12.21
CA MET A 711 8.65 17.49 11.76
C MET A 711 8.72 16.82 10.37
N ASP A 712 8.02 15.72 10.15
CA ASP A 712 8.02 14.98 8.88
C ASP A 712 7.45 15.83 7.73
N VAL A 713 6.42 16.64 8.00
CA VAL A 713 5.85 17.61 7.04
C VAL A 713 6.86 18.69 6.68
N LEU A 714 7.56 19.24 7.67
CA LEU A 714 8.62 20.25 7.44
C LEU A 714 9.81 19.67 6.65
N GLU A 715 10.24 18.44 7.00
CA GLU A 715 11.31 17.76 6.26
C GLU A 715 10.95 17.56 4.78
N ARG A 716 9.73 17.06 4.49
CA ARG A 716 9.26 16.87 3.11
C ARG A 716 9.18 18.19 2.35
N ALA A 717 8.63 19.23 2.96
CA ALA A 717 8.54 20.56 2.33
C ALA A 717 9.92 21.14 2.03
N LEU A 718 10.89 21.01 2.95
CA LEU A 718 12.27 21.45 2.74
C LEU A 718 12.95 20.66 1.60
N ARG A 719 12.78 19.33 1.53
CA ARG A 719 13.33 18.50 0.44
C ARG A 719 12.80 18.94 -0.92
N ALA A 720 11.49 19.17 -1.01
CA ALA A 720 10.82 19.55 -2.26
C ALA A 720 11.03 21.00 -2.67
N SER A 721 11.52 21.87 -1.78
CA SER A 721 11.69 23.32 -2.05
C SER A 721 12.94 23.68 -2.86
N GLY A 722 13.85 22.73 -3.09
CA GLY A 722 15.16 22.99 -3.67
C GLY A 722 16.14 23.69 -2.72
N ALA A 723 15.81 23.87 -1.43
CA ALA A 723 16.72 24.42 -0.44
C ALA A 723 17.97 23.53 -0.29
N PRO A 724 19.19 24.10 -0.16
CA PRO A 724 20.43 23.35 -0.10
C PRO A 724 20.64 22.71 1.28
N VAL A 725 19.70 21.88 1.72
CA VAL A 725 19.67 21.26 3.05
C VAL A 725 20.81 20.29 3.27
N ARG A 726 21.32 20.20 4.50
CA ARG A 726 22.35 19.27 4.91
C ARG A 726 21.75 18.02 5.54
N TYR A 727 22.38 16.88 5.25
CA TYR A 727 21.98 15.58 5.81
C TYR A 727 23.04 15.08 6.79
N THR A 728 22.64 14.15 7.65
CA THR A 728 23.55 13.37 8.49
C THR A 728 24.41 12.46 7.61
N GLU A 729 25.62 12.15 8.10
CA GLU A 729 26.50 11.18 7.46
C GLU A 729 26.14 9.75 7.92
N GLY A 730 26.30 8.78 7.04
CA GLY A 730 26.03 7.37 7.34
C GLY A 730 24.99 6.72 6.42
N TYR A 731 24.62 5.47 6.76
CA TYR A 731 23.77 4.60 5.91
C TYR A 731 22.29 4.98 5.88
N ASN A 732 21.82 5.82 6.81
CA ASN A 732 20.47 6.34 6.87
C ASN A 732 20.55 7.87 7.02
N PRO A 733 20.74 8.62 5.92
CA PRO A 733 20.85 10.07 5.97
C PRO A 733 19.50 10.71 6.34
N HIS A 734 19.47 11.43 7.46
CA HIS A 734 18.36 12.28 7.87
C HIS A 734 18.71 13.75 7.65
N LEU A 735 17.71 14.55 7.38
CA LEU A 735 17.88 16.00 7.31
C LEU A 735 18.37 16.49 8.69
N ARG A 736 19.37 17.36 8.72
CA ARG A 736 19.83 17.98 9.97
C ARG A 736 18.86 19.08 10.39
N LEU A 737 17.79 18.64 11.01
CA LEU A 737 16.72 19.46 11.54
C LEU A 737 16.56 19.20 13.04
N SER A 738 16.36 20.24 13.82
CA SER A 738 16.13 20.16 15.26
C SER A 738 14.91 21.01 15.62
N MET A 739 13.88 20.37 16.15
CA MET A 739 12.66 21.05 16.58
C MET A 739 12.82 21.69 17.94
N GLY A 740 12.08 22.76 18.16
CA GLY A 740 11.88 23.37 19.49
C GLY A 740 11.08 22.48 20.44
N PRO A 741 10.77 22.95 21.64
CA PRO A 741 9.98 22.21 22.63
C PRO A 741 8.62 21.80 22.08
N ALA A 742 8.25 20.52 22.24
CA ALA A 742 7.01 19.97 21.73
C ALA A 742 5.77 20.75 22.22
N LEU A 743 4.87 21.04 21.27
CA LEU A 743 3.54 21.55 21.56
C LEU A 743 2.60 20.36 21.74
N PRO A 744 1.82 20.30 22.83
CA PRO A 744 0.86 19.23 23.02
C PRO A 744 -0.17 19.18 21.89
N LEU A 745 -0.68 17.97 21.60
CA LEU A 745 -1.71 17.75 20.59
C LEU A 745 -2.97 18.58 20.91
N GLY A 746 -3.55 19.19 19.89
CA GLY A 746 -4.73 20.04 20.01
C GLY A 746 -4.45 21.51 20.34
N HIS A 747 -3.18 21.86 20.57
CA HIS A 747 -2.79 23.23 20.87
C HIS A 747 -2.34 23.97 19.62
N GLU A 748 -2.71 25.23 19.51
CA GLU A 748 -2.24 26.13 18.46
C GLU A 748 -0.95 26.85 18.90
N SER A 749 -0.17 27.31 17.93
CA SER A 749 1.01 28.15 18.20
C SER A 749 1.20 29.19 17.11
N ARG A 750 1.53 30.41 17.55
CA ARG A 750 1.93 31.49 16.67
C ARG A 750 3.46 31.61 16.54
N HIS A 751 4.20 30.87 17.35
CA HIS A 751 5.66 30.96 17.40
C HIS A 751 6.30 29.63 17.81
N GLU A 752 6.35 28.70 16.87
CA GLU A 752 7.17 27.48 16.96
C GLU A 752 8.53 27.73 16.31
N LEU A 753 9.53 26.97 16.72
CA LEU A 753 10.91 27.13 16.24
C LEU A 753 11.48 25.79 15.78
N PHE A 754 12.26 25.84 14.71
CA PHE A 754 13.17 24.75 14.38
C PHE A 754 14.48 25.29 13.78
N ASP A 755 15.56 24.54 13.99
CA ASP A 755 16.87 24.81 13.41
C ASP A 755 17.12 23.85 12.25
N VAL A 756 17.65 24.33 11.13
CA VAL A 756 18.05 23.51 9.97
C VAL A 756 19.45 23.89 9.51
N ASP A 757 20.27 22.86 9.22
CA ASP A 757 21.57 23.07 8.60
C ASP A 757 21.45 23.08 7.08
N VAL A 758 22.08 24.04 6.42
CA VAL A 758 22.16 24.14 4.96
C VAL A 758 23.62 24.21 4.51
N LEU A 759 23.90 23.84 3.26
CA LEU A 759 25.24 23.84 2.66
C LEU A 759 25.61 25.18 2.02
N ASP A 760 24.60 26.06 1.85
CA ASP A 760 24.76 27.42 1.31
C ASP A 760 23.75 28.32 2.05
N SER A 761 23.31 29.43 1.44
CA SER A 761 22.34 30.35 2.03
C SER A 761 20.91 29.86 1.85
N LEU A 762 20.10 30.01 2.89
CA LEU A 762 18.65 29.84 2.82
C LEU A 762 18.03 31.17 2.39
N THR A 763 17.53 31.25 1.17
CA THR A 763 16.93 32.46 0.61
C THR A 763 15.44 32.60 0.92
N GLU A 764 14.89 33.82 0.76
CA GLU A 764 13.42 34.02 0.86
C GLU A 764 12.64 33.22 -0.19
N ALA A 765 13.20 32.99 -1.39
CA ALA A 765 12.61 32.13 -2.40
C ALA A 765 12.50 30.68 -1.93
N HIS A 766 13.52 30.17 -1.24
CA HIS A 766 13.46 28.83 -0.63
C HIS A 766 12.37 28.77 0.46
N VAL A 767 12.27 29.77 1.34
CA VAL A 767 11.23 29.82 2.38
C VAL A 767 9.83 29.90 1.76
N SER A 768 9.64 30.69 0.70
CA SER A 768 8.38 30.73 -0.05
C SER A 768 8.03 29.37 -0.62
N ALA A 769 8.98 28.70 -1.28
CA ALA A 769 8.78 27.38 -1.85
C ALA A 769 8.45 26.31 -0.79
N VAL A 770 9.02 26.42 0.43
CA VAL A 770 8.62 25.57 1.57
C VAL A 770 7.19 25.85 1.96
N ASN A 771 6.81 27.13 2.11
CA ASN A 771 5.45 27.51 2.50
C ASN A 771 4.38 27.05 1.51
N ASP A 772 4.69 27.04 0.20
CA ASP A 772 3.78 26.52 -0.84
C ASP A 772 3.52 25.01 -0.72
N ARG A 773 4.39 24.30 0.04
CA ARG A 773 4.36 22.85 0.25
C ARG A 773 3.91 22.44 1.65
N LEU A 774 3.60 23.39 2.52
CA LEU A 774 3.06 23.12 3.85
C LEU A 774 1.53 22.95 3.78
N PRO A 775 0.93 22.08 4.60
CA PRO A 775 -0.52 21.98 4.71
C PRO A 775 -1.11 23.25 5.33
N PRO A 776 -2.41 23.52 5.13
CA PRO A 776 -3.09 24.64 5.77
C PRO A 776 -2.86 24.67 7.27
N GLY A 777 -2.58 25.85 7.79
CA GLY A 777 -2.31 26.06 9.22
C GLY A 777 -0.84 25.95 9.63
N LEU A 778 0.04 25.44 8.78
CA LEU A 778 1.48 25.53 8.95
C LEU A 778 2.06 26.58 8.01
N ARG A 779 2.90 27.48 8.52
CA ARG A 779 3.58 28.48 7.70
C ARG A 779 4.83 29.00 8.41
N ILE A 780 5.96 29.02 7.70
CA ILE A 780 7.18 29.68 8.16
C ILE A 780 6.99 31.20 8.07
N THR A 781 7.29 31.88 9.16
CA THR A 781 7.09 33.34 9.32
C THR A 781 8.39 34.12 9.29
N SER A 782 9.51 33.52 9.69
CA SER A 782 10.84 34.15 9.63
C SER A 782 11.95 33.10 9.54
N SER A 783 13.13 33.54 9.05
CA SER A 783 14.34 32.75 9.06
C SER A 783 15.53 33.65 9.44
N ILE A 784 16.39 33.16 10.32
CA ILE A 784 17.56 33.94 10.81
C ILE A 784 18.78 33.01 10.78
N GLU A 785 19.87 33.45 10.16
CA GLU A 785 21.15 32.73 10.22
C GLU A 785 21.73 32.83 11.64
N LEU A 786 22.11 31.69 12.22
CA LEU A 786 22.70 31.65 13.55
C LEU A 786 24.22 31.81 13.49
N PRO A 787 24.82 32.57 14.44
CA PRO A 787 26.26 32.64 14.56
C PRO A 787 26.84 31.29 14.95
N LYS A 788 28.11 31.03 14.58
CA LYS A 788 28.83 29.82 15.00
C LYS A 788 28.83 29.68 16.54
N GLY A 789 28.43 28.51 17.05
CA GLY A 789 28.39 28.28 18.49
C GLY A 789 27.09 28.71 19.18
N ALA A 790 26.09 29.14 18.44
CA ALA A 790 24.76 29.42 18.99
C ALA A 790 24.22 28.23 19.81
N LYS A 791 23.50 28.51 20.88
CA LYS A 791 22.87 27.50 21.70
C LYS A 791 21.82 26.72 20.87
N SER A 792 21.81 25.39 20.98
CA SER A 792 20.74 24.58 20.40
C SER A 792 19.36 24.96 20.97
N LEU A 793 18.29 24.75 20.19
CA LEU A 793 16.91 25.09 20.62
C LEU A 793 16.56 24.50 21.97
N GLY A 794 16.94 23.25 22.24
CA GLY A 794 16.67 22.58 23.52
C GLY A 794 17.36 23.25 24.73
N ARG A 795 18.38 24.10 24.49
CA ARG A 795 19.06 24.88 25.52
C ARG A 795 18.71 26.38 25.48
N ALA A 796 18.23 26.87 24.36
CA ALA A 796 17.89 28.27 24.14
C ALA A 796 16.45 28.58 24.55
N ALA A 797 15.47 27.67 24.24
CA ALA A 797 14.08 27.88 24.60
C ALA A 797 13.85 27.62 26.10
N THR A 798 13.72 28.67 26.89
CA THR A 798 13.62 28.61 28.36
C THR A 798 12.19 28.73 28.85
N GLU A 799 11.37 29.52 28.17
CA GLU A 799 10.00 29.82 28.56
C GLU A 799 9.09 29.89 27.32
N ALA A 800 7.80 29.83 27.51
CA ALA A 800 6.81 30.13 26.48
C ALA A 800 5.62 30.88 27.08
N VAL A 801 5.08 31.82 26.31
CA VAL A 801 3.87 32.54 26.65
C VAL A 801 2.68 31.85 26.00
N TYR A 802 1.67 31.52 26.78
CA TYR A 802 0.46 30.85 26.34
C TYR A 802 -0.78 31.73 26.61
N SER A 803 -1.71 31.74 25.68
CA SER A 803 -3.07 32.25 25.83
C SER A 803 -4.01 31.10 26.08
N PHE A 804 -4.81 31.18 27.15
CA PHE A 804 -5.81 30.21 27.53
C PHE A 804 -7.20 30.87 27.39
N THR A 805 -8.03 30.36 26.49
CA THR A 805 -9.43 30.80 26.36
C THR A 805 -10.32 29.73 26.96
N LEU A 806 -10.97 30.08 28.09
CA LEU A 806 -11.86 29.20 28.82
C LEU A 806 -13.23 29.07 28.13
N PRO A 807 -14.07 28.06 28.45
CA PRO A 807 -15.39 27.87 27.84
C PRO A 807 -16.34 29.05 28.02
N ASN A 808 -16.14 29.85 29.06
CA ASN A 808 -16.91 31.10 29.32
C ASN A 808 -16.46 32.29 28.45
N GLY A 809 -15.46 32.08 27.53
CA GLY A 809 -14.90 33.12 26.68
C GLY A 809 -13.79 33.95 27.32
N GLU A 810 -13.51 33.78 28.62
CA GLU A 810 -12.42 34.48 29.31
C GLU A 810 -11.08 34.02 28.74
N THR A 811 -10.19 34.99 28.44
CA THR A 811 -8.84 34.72 27.91
C THR A 811 -7.80 35.25 28.88
N ARG A 812 -6.79 34.44 29.19
CA ARG A 812 -5.65 34.80 30.03
C ARG A 812 -4.36 34.43 29.38
N GLU A 813 -3.32 35.24 29.57
CA GLU A 813 -1.98 34.99 29.10
C GLU A 813 -1.06 34.65 30.25
N GLU A 814 -0.33 33.53 30.09
CA GLU A 814 0.56 33.01 31.14
C GLU A 814 1.91 32.60 30.55
N ARG A 815 2.96 32.90 31.33
CA ARG A 815 4.33 32.53 30.98
C ARG A 815 4.72 31.25 31.72
N LEU A 816 4.99 30.19 30.97
CA LEU A 816 5.35 28.88 31.53
C LEU A 816 6.83 28.59 31.29
N SER A 817 7.51 28.07 32.31
CA SER A 817 8.89 27.58 32.17
C SER A 817 8.92 26.26 31.40
N LEU A 818 9.83 26.15 30.42
CA LEU A 818 10.05 24.95 29.60
C LEU A 818 11.18 24.07 30.10
N MET A 819 11.96 24.55 31.09
CA MET A 819 13.20 23.91 31.56
C MET A 819 13.32 23.91 33.09
N GLY A 820 14.12 22.95 33.59
CA GLY A 820 14.45 22.83 35.01
C GLY A 820 13.32 22.27 35.89
N ALA A 821 13.45 22.43 37.21
CA ALA A 821 12.50 21.90 38.19
C ALA A 821 11.11 22.56 38.14
N THR A 822 11.01 23.73 37.52
CA THR A 822 9.77 24.49 37.34
C THR A 822 9.11 24.26 36.01
N ALA A 823 9.69 23.40 35.16
CA ALA A 823 9.12 23.09 33.85
C ALA A 823 7.69 22.53 33.97
N THR A 824 6.77 23.14 33.27
CA THR A 824 5.38 22.71 33.29
C THR A 824 4.77 22.72 31.87
N THR A 825 3.79 21.88 31.64
CA THR A 825 3.03 21.86 30.40
C THR A 825 1.72 22.61 30.57
N PRO A 826 1.12 23.16 29.49
CA PRO A 826 -0.19 23.78 29.55
C PRO A 826 -1.25 22.91 30.23
N LYS A 827 -1.24 21.60 29.99
CA LYS A 827 -2.17 20.64 30.63
C LYS A 827 -2.01 20.59 32.16
N LYS A 828 -0.76 20.45 32.64
CA LYS A 828 -0.48 20.46 34.07
C LYS A 828 -0.80 21.82 34.71
N PHE A 829 -0.56 22.88 33.96
CA PHE A 829 -0.89 24.23 34.42
C PHE A 829 -2.41 24.41 34.60
N LEU A 830 -3.21 23.99 33.60
CA LEU A 830 -4.68 24.04 33.67
C LEU A 830 -5.25 23.24 34.86
N GLU A 831 -4.71 22.05 35.10
CA GLU A 831 -5.11 21.20 36.22
C GLU A 831 -4.79 21.87 37.55
N LYS A 832 -3.57 22.38 37.70
CA LYS A 832 -3.09 22.97 38.98
C LYS A 832 -3.73 24.31 39.30
N GLU A 833 -3.77 25.23 38.32
CA GLU A 833 -4.15 26.64 38.60
C GLU A 833 -5.67 26.90 38.38
N TYR A 834 -6.28 26.12 37.49
CA TYR A 834 -7.70 26.32 37.16
C TYR A 834 -8.60 25.15 37.55
N GLY A 835 -8.03 24.08 38.12
CA GLY A 835 -8.78 22.90 38.54
C GLY A 835 -9.47 22.16 37.35
N VAL A 836 -8.99 22.35 36.11
CA VAL A 836 -9.58 21.72 34.93
C VAL A 836 -9.05 20.27 34.84
N PRO A 837 -9.89 19.27 35.10
CA PRO A 837 -9.45 17.90 35.06
C PRO A 837 -9.10 17.48 33.61
N PRO A 838 -8.33 16.39 33.40
CA PRO A 838 -7.88 15.96 32.08
C PRO A 838 -8.99 15.82 31.03
N GLU A 839 -10.16 15.31 31.44
CA GLU A 839 -11.35 15.17 30.61
C GLU A 839 -12.01 16.48 30.21
N GLY A 840 -11.79 17.58 30.96
CA GLY A 840 -12.33 18.91 30.67
C GLY A 840 -11.39 19.80 29.84
N GLN A 841 -10.13 19.42 29.68
CA GLN A 841 -9.12 20.29 29.06
C GLN A 841 -9.34 20.49 27.56
N HIS A 842 -10.05 19.61 26.88
CA HIS A 842 -10.41 19.75 25.46
C HIS A 842 -11.36 20.96 25.20
N ALA A 843 -12.06 21.43 26.20
CA ALA A 843 -12.91 22.61 26.09
C ALA A 843 -12.14 23.95 26.22
N VAL A 844 -10.86 23.90 26.60
CA VAL A 844 -10.01 25.08 26.73
C VAL A 844 -9.15 25.22 25.48
N ARG A 845 -9.31 26.34 24.76
CA ARG A 845 -8.44 26.67 23.64
C ARG A 845 -7.09 27.19 24.16
N VAL A 846 -6.00 26.50 23.77
CA VAL A 846 -4.66 26.87 24.19
C VAL A 846 -3.83 27.24 22.97
N THR A 847 -3.27 28.48 23.00
CA THR A 847 -2.40 28.97 21.93
C THR A 847 -1.06 29.42 22.51
N ARG A 848 0.05 28.86 22.01
CA ARG A 848 1.37 29.41 22.30
C ARG A 848 1.57 30.69 21.51
N LEU A 849 1.74 31.80 22.18
CA LEU A 849 1.94 33.11 21.55
C LEU A 849 3.40 33.34 21.19
N GLU A 850 4.30 32.92 22.07
CA GLU A 850 5.74 33.14 21.93
C GLU A 850 6.54 32.00 22.59
N THR A 851 7.67 31.66 21.95
CA THR A 851 8.73 30.84 22.57
C THR A 851 9.88 31.78 22.94
N VAL A 852 10.19 31.91 24.22
CA VAL A 852 11.23 32.83 24.71
C VAL A 852 12.59 32.13 24.69
N LEU A 853 13.56 32.74 24.07
CA LEU A 853 14.93 32.27 24.01
C LEU A 853 15.75 32.92 25.13
N GLY A 854 16.37 32.12 25.97
CA GLY A 854 17.30 32.61 26.99
C GLY A 854 18.59 33.12 26.34
N ALA A 855 19.19 34.18 26.96
CA ALA A 855 20.37 34.83 26.50
C ALA A 855 21.61 33.95 26.39
#